data_9802a74419c25491a946aa9a44f8c2a0
#
_entry.id   9802a74419c25491a946aa9a44f8c2a0
#
_cell.length_a   1.000
_cell.length_b   1.000
_cell.length_c   1.000
_cell.angle_alpha   90.00
_cell.angle_beta   90.00
_cell.angle_gamma   90.00
#
_symmetry.space_group_name_H-M   'P 1'
#
loop_
_entity.id
_entity.type
_entity.pdbx_description
1 polymer ?
#
loop_
_entity_poly.entity_id
_entity_poly.type
_entity_poly.pdbx_seq_one_letter_code
_entity_poly.pdbx_strand_id
1 'polypeptide(L)'
;VMALKNTIIRPGINKTDTPSGAEGQWIDADNIRFRYSQPEKIGGWQAIGQETFAGPARDQHTWSALDGKKYAALGTSQILAVYYEDKFYDITPLDTAITIASNAFVTVSGSSLVTVITSSSHNLAVGRYIRFSAVGSLPGGYIDTDFTTDVFEVLTVPTATTFTIDLEKNATASATGGTATITPYVSIGPTFQTYGYGWGTETWGGEDDAATSTILNGEITDIATTITLTDASAFPTSGSILIRGTSSSLNGGITDSATSLTLIDASTFPSQGIIFIGDEKITYSGKSLNDLTGLTRGVDNTPATAHDNTATVTTRGEIITYSGKSSNDLTGCVRGQESTEAVYHATGSTVVNDDEYNAWGEETDETNVILEPGSWSLDNFGQILIATIKDGRTFSWNPGVSNPLETRAVVIPGAPTSSRLTVVSDRDRHLFHFGTEQEVGDNTTQDPMFIRFSDQESLSDYLPTATNTAGTFRLDAGNKIVAAVSGKDYVLVLTDTAAYVMQFVGPPFTFSIRQVGTNCGCIGQHAVAFANGNVYWMGLSGGFFVYDGTVKILPSLVEDFVFTTRGSNPGVNFNSAETIYAEHNSLYNEIVWFYPTATPLGDPAVQNNRGLIYNYVENVWSINTLSRTTYADSGTYGLPYATFYNASAIPQFPVIKGATDRFGASTYFAHETGVNEVLLDANPVPIQAYIQSGDFDLTQGGDGEFMLHIRRFLPDFKNLIGSADVILNTKDYSKGGNTTTSSFTVQPTTNKVDTRVRGRFASIKVENTSLDDNWRYGTFRVDIQPDGRK
;
A
#
# COMPACT_ATOMS: atom_id res chain seq x y z
N VAL A 1 12.55 56.64 6.86
CA VAL A 1 12.79 55.62 5.85
C VAL A 1 13.05 54.31 6.60
N MET A 2 12.09 53.41 6.67
CA MET A 2 12.39 52.07 7.20
C MET A 2 13.25 51.33 6.19
N ALA A 3 14.31 50.69 6.66
CA ALA A 3 15.17 49.88 5.83
C ALA A 3 14.40 48.58 5.42
N LEU A 4 14.72 47.99 4.28
CA LEU A 4 14.27 46.67 3.93
C LEU A 4 14.57 45.67 5.06
N LYS A 5 13.55 44.98 5.52
CA LYS A 5 13.68 43.93 6.57
C LYS A 5 14.04 42.63 5.88
N ASN A 6 15.02 41.93 6.40
CA ASN A 6 15.32 40.57 6.02
C ASN A 6 14.58 39.62 6.98
N THR A 7 13.64 38.84 6.46
CA THR A 7 12.96 37.81 7.24
C THR A 7 13.74 36.51 7.07
N ILE A 8 14.38 36.09 8.15
CA ILE A 8 15.13 34.83 8.18
C ILE A 8 14.13 33.70 8.52
N ILE A 9 14.01 32.74 7.64
CA ILE A 9 13.19 31.55 7.85
C ILE A 9 14.14 30.36 7.98
N ARG A 10 14.01 29.62 9.08
CA ARG A 10 14.85 28.45 9.36
C ARG A 10 14.51 27.29 8.43
N PRO A 11 15.52 26.51 7.97
CA PRO A 11 15.28 25.33 7.15
C PRO A 11 14.55 24.24 7.94
N GLY A 12 13.84 23.36 7.21
CA GLY A 12 13.03 22.28 7.78
C GLY A 12 11.58 22.67 7.97
N ILE A 13 10.70 21.67 7.89
CA ILE A 13 9.24 21.84 8.00
C ILE A 13 8.80 21.58 9.43
N ASN A 14 8.01 22.49 9.98
CA ASN A 14 7.39 22.37 11.29
C ASN A 14 5.87 22.16 11.11
N LYS A 15 5.40 20.96 11.41
CA LYS A 15 3.98 20.60 11.39
C LYS A 15 3.36 20.53 12.80
N THR A 16 4.16 20.70 13.85
CA THR A 16 3.72 20.60 15.24
C THR A 16 3.09 21.88 15.75
N ASP A 17 3.64 23.03 15.32
CA ASP A 17 3.16 24.32 15.79
C ASP A 17 2.00 24.89 14.97
N THR A 18 1.31 25.87 15.54
CA THR A 18 0.33 26.66 14.78
C THR A 18 1.05 27.61 13.82
N PRO A 19 0.40 28.06 12.72
CA PRO A 19 1.01 28.99 11.80
C PRO A 19 1.57 30.25 12.45
N SER A 20 0.94 30.76 13.48
CA SER A 20 1.43 31.93 14.24
C SER A 20 2.51 31.59 15.28
N GLY A 21 2.51 30.36 15.80
CA GLY A 21 3.56 29.88 16.72
C GLY A 21 4.87 29.55 16.00
N ALA A 22 4.79 29.22 14.71
CA ALA A 22 5.93 28.87 13.86
C ALA A 22 6.52 30.10 13.12
N GLU A 23 6.48 31.27 13.72
CA GLU A 23 7.13 32.45 13.11
C GLU A 23 8.62 32.22 12.84
N GLY A 24 9.07 32.55 11.63
CA GLY A 24 10.44 32.32 11.18
C GLY A 24 10.77 30.85 10.88
N GLN A 25 9.74 30.01 10.68
CA GLN A 25 9.87 28.63 10.25
C GLN A 25 8.99 28.35 9.01
N TRP A 26 9.33 27.30 8.27
CA TRP A 26 8.46 26.77 7.24
C TRP A 26 7.46 25.80 7.87
N ILE A 27 6.17 25.92 7.52
CA ILE A 27 5.08 25.13 8.11
C ILE A 27 4.45 24.13 7.13
N ASP A 28 4.65 24.36 5.84
CA ASP A 28 4.11 23.49 4.80
C ASP A 28 5.00 23.46 3.58
N ALA A 29 5.03 22.32 2.90
CA ALA A 29 5.76 22.16 1.65
C ALA A 29 5.20 20.97 0.88
N ASP A 30 5.49 20.95 -0.42
CA ASP A 30 5.37 19.76 -1.25
C ASP A 30 6.48 19.77 -2.29
N ASN A 31 7.10 18.59 -2.52
CA ASN A 31 8.15 18.39 -3.51
C ASN A 31 9.35 19.35 -3.35
N ILE A 32 9.73 19.56 -2.09
CA ILE A 32 10.86 20.42 -1.69
C ILE A 32 11.92 19.60 -0.97
N ARG A 33 13.18 19.89 -1.27
CA ARG A 33 14.34 19.51 -0.45
C ARG A 33 15.05 20.73 0.11
N PHE A 34 15.81 20.55 1.17
CA PHE A 34 16.69 21.61 1.69
C PHE A 34 18.13 21.34 1.27
N ARG A 35 18.76 22.36 0.66
CA ARG A 35 20.15 22.31 0.23
C ARG A 35 20.84 23.60 0.57
N TYR A 36 21.95 23.51 1.30
CA TYR A 36 22.64 24.70 1.84
C TYR A 36 21.70 25.61 2.65
N SER A 37 20.86 24.98 3.48
CA SER A 37 19.84 25.64 4.31
C SER A 37 18.78 26.43 3.50
N GLN A 38 18.66 26.21 2.21
CA GLN A 38 17.68 26.86 1.33
C GLN A 38 16.72 25.82 0.76
N PRO A 39 15.42 26.13 0.69
CA PRO A 39 14.46 25.25 0.03
C PRO A 39 14.68 25.27 -1.49
N GLU A 40 14.73 24.09 -2.07
CA GLU A 40 14.92 23.85 -3.48
C GLU A 40 13.84 22.86 -3.97
N LYS A 41 13.28 23.14 -5.13
CA LYS A 41 12.39 22.20 -5.81
C LYS A 41 13.17 20.89 -6.06
N ILE A 42 12.56 19.72 -5.77
CA ILE A 42 13.15 18.42 -6.12
C ILE A 42 13.32 18.27 -7.63
N GLY A 43 14.20 17.37 -8.05
CA GLY A 43 14.43 17.04 -9.44
C GLY A 43 13.21 16.44 -10.14
N GLY A 44 13.27 16.39 -11.45
CA GLY A 44 12.30 15.67 -12.29
C GLY A 44 12.52 14.17 -12.25
N TRP A 45 11.61 13.42 -12.87
CA TRP A 45 11.70 11.98 -13.04
C TRP A 45 11.44 11.61 -14.49
N GLN A 46 12.28 10.75 -15.04
CA GLN A 46 12.15 10.27 -16.40
C GLN A 46 12.08 8.75 -16.41
N ALA A 47 11.01 8.21 -16.99
CA ALA A 47 10.88 6.77 -17.19
C ALA A 47 12.00 6.22 -18.06
N ILE A 48 12.47 5.04 -17.73
CA ILE A 48 13.53 4.32 -18.42
C ILE A 48 12.95 3.01 -18.95
N GLY A 49 13.44 2.61 -20.12
CA GLY A 49 12.86 1.52 -20.87
C GLY A 49 11.53 1.92 -21.49
N GLN A 50 10.93 1.04 -22.25
CA GLN A 50 9.64 1.27 -22.92
C GLN A 50 8.56 0.32 -22.43
N GLU A 51 8.79 -0.31 -21.29
CA GLU A 51 7.95 -1.38 -20.78
C GLU A 51 7.53 -1.09 -19.35
N THR A 52 6.34 -1.49 -19.00
CA THR A 52 5.80 -1.47 -17.65
C THR A 52 5.69 -2.91 -17.13
N PHE A 53 5.91 -3.10 -15.83
CA PHE A 53 5.95 -4.43 -15.21
C PHE A 53 4.63 -4.82 -14.57
N ALA A 54 4.38 -6.12 -14.52
CA ALA A 54 3.29 -6.67 -13.74
C ALA A 54 3.52 -6.49 -12.23
N GLY A 55 2.50 -5.93 -11.55
CA GLY A 55 2.45 -5.75 -10.10
C GLY A 55 3.28 -4.58 -9.55
N PRO A 56 2.98 -4.10 -8.33
CA PRO A 56 3.80 -3.11 -7.65
C PRO A 56 5.17 -3.68 -7.27
N ALA A 57 6.22 -2.89 -7.44
CA ALA A 57 7.56 -3.24 -6.96
C ALA A 57 7.58 -3.27 -5.43
N ARG A 58 8.28 -4.26 -4.89
CA ARG A 58 8.41 -4.51 -3.44
C ARG A 58 9.84 -4.36 -2.95
N ASP A 59 10.79 -4.63 -3.83
CA ASP A 59 12.21 -4.43 -3.55
C ASP A 59 12.97 -4.11 -4.84
N GLN A 60 14.08 -3.40 -4.69
CA GLN A 60 14.96 -3.00 -5.77
C GLN A 60 16.42 -3.05 -5.30
N HIS A 61 17.27 -3.70 -6.06
CA HIS A 61 18.69 -3.79 -5.74
C HIS A 61 19.54 -3.50 -6.97
N THR A 62 20.60 -2.70 -6.82
CA THR A 62 21.52 -2.34 -7.91
C THR A 62 22.93 -2.75 -7.58
N TRP A 63 23.60 -3.45 -8.49
CA TRP A 63 24.99 -3.88 -8.29
C TRP A 63 25.79 -3.89 -9.60
N SER A 64 27.10 -4.06 -9.45
CA SER A 64 28.02 -4.27 -10.59
C SER A 64 28.60 -5.68 -10.54
N ALA A 65 28.58 -6.39 -11.65
CA ALA A 65 29.23 -7.69 -11.79
C ALA A 65 30.76 -7.53 -11.93
N LEU A 66 31.48 -8.64 -11.82
CA LEU A 66 32.94 -8.66 -11.91
C LEU A 66 33.49 -8.21 -13.27
N ASP A 67 32.69 -8.33 -14.32
CA ASP A 67 33.01 -7.84 -15.68
C ASP A 67 32.71 -6.34 -15.89
N GLY A 68 32.26 -5.64 -14.85
CA GLY A 68 31.91 -4.22 -14.86
C GLY A 68 30.51 -3.91 -15.38
N LYS A 69 29.71 -4.91 -15.77
CA LYS A 69 28.31 -4.71 -16.14
C LYS A 69 27.49 -4.33 -14.93
N LYS A 70 26.55 -3.43 -15.16
CA LYS A 70 25.65 -2.92 -14.13
C LYS A 70 24.26 -3.51 -14.29
N TYR A 71 23.71 -3.97 -13.20
CA TYR A 71 22.39 -4.58 -13.16
C TYR A 71 21.50 -3.89 -12.11
N ALA A 72 20.21 -3.85 -12.36
CA ALA A 72 19.20 -3.55 -11.35
C ALA A 72 18.19 -4.68 -11.30
N ALA A 73 18.03 -5.32 -10.14
CA ALA A 73 16.96 -6.27 -9.89
C ALA A 73 15.72 -5.53 -9.39
N LEU A 74 14.57 -5.96 -9.86
CA LEU A 74 13.25 -5.46 -9.48
C LEU A 74 12.38 -6.65 -9.10
N GLY A 75 12.05 -6.77 -7.82
CA GLY A 75 11.07 -7.72 -7.31
C GLY A 75 9.71 -7.04 -7.20
N THR A 76 8.73 -7.46 -7.99
CA THR A 76 7.34 -7.02 -7.86
C THR A 76 6.52 -8.04 -7.09
N SER A 77 5.27 -7.74 -6.79
CA SER A 77 4.35 -8.73 -6.18
C SER A 77 4.08 -9.95 -7.09
N GLN A 78 4.51 -9.93 -8.35
CA GLN A 78 4.17 -10.95 -9.34
C GLN A 78 5.38 -11.53 -10.08
N ILE A 79 6.45 -10.75 -10.28
CA ILE A 79 7.63 -11.16 -11.03
C ILE A 79 8.93 -10.70 -10.37
N LEU A 80 10.03 -11.33 -10.80
CA LEU A 80 11.40 -10.87 -10.58
C LEU A 80 12.04 -10.57 -11.92
N ALA A 81 12.48 -9.33 -12.11
CA ALA A 81 13.10 -8.87 -13.36
C ALA A 81 14.50 -8.28 -13.12
N VAL A 82 15.33 -8.32 -14.13
CA VAL A 82 16.64 -7.63 -14.17
C VAL A 82 16.65 -6.62 -15.31
N TYR A 83 17.01 -5.39 -14.99
CA TYR A 83 17.29 -4.34 -15.97
C TYR A 83 18.75 -4.34 -16.37
N TYR A 84 19.02 -4.35 -17.66
CA TYR A 84 20.34 -4.29 -18.26
C TYR A 84 20.29 -3.67 -19.67
N GLU A 85 21.11 -2.67 -19.97
CA GLU A 85 21.20 -1.99 -21.29
C GLU A 85 19.83 -1.60 -21.86
N ASP A 86 19.06 -0.81 -21.12
CA ASP A 86 17.72 -0.31 -21.47
C ASP A 86 16.65 -1.37 -21.75
N LYS A 87 16.85 -2.61 -21.30
CA LYS A 87 15.91 -3.71 -21.42
C LYS A 87 15.70 -4.41 -20.11
N PHE A 88 14.54 -5.03 -20.03
CA PHE A 88 14.19 -5.88 -18.91
C PHE A 88 14.19 -7.35 -19.30
N TYR A 89 14.60 -8.18 -18.36
CA TYR A 89 14.69 -9.62 -18.52
C TYR A 89 13.97 -10.29 -17.36
N ASP A 90 13.02 -11.15 -17.71
CA ASP A 90 12.24 -11.90 -16.72
C ASP A 90 13.07 -13.08 -16.20
N ILE A 91 13.53 -12.95 -14.97
CA ILE A 91 14.28 -13.98 -14.25
C ILE A 91 13.46 -14.64 -13.15
N THR A 92 12.15 -14.44 -13.13
CA THR A 92 11.26 -15.02 -12.12
C THR A 92 11.48 -16.52 -12.00
N PRO A 93 11.72 -17.06 -10.80
CA PRO A 93 11.86 -18.49 -10.60
C PRO A 93 10.58 -19.23 -11.00
N LEU A 94 10.74 -20.46 -11.44
CA LEU A 94 9.65 -21.34 -11.77
C LEU A 94 9.42 -22.37 -10.67
N ASP A 95 8.16 -22.70 -10.43
CA ASP A 95 7.77 -23.76 -9.51
C ASP A 95 7.81 -25.14 -10.19
N THR A 96 7.46 -26.18 -9.46
CA THR A 96 7.42 -27.54 -9.97
C THR A 96 6.42 -27.66 -11.14
N ALA A 97 6.85 -28.34 -12.19
CA ALA A 97 5.99 -28.58 -13.35
C ALA A 97 4.76 -29.44 -12.99
N ILE A 98 3.61 -29.02 -13.49
CA ILE A 98 2.32 -29.68 -13.28
C ILE A 98 2.06 -30.61 -14.49
N THR A 99 1.73 -31.86 -14.20
CA THR A 99 1.35 -32.83 -15.22
C THR A 99 -0.11 -32.63 -15.63
N ILE A 100 -0.35 -32.49 -16.93
CA ILE A 100 -1.71 -32.37 -17.46
C ILE A 100 -2.28 -33.73 -17.86
N ALA A 101 -3.61 -33.78 -17.95
CA ALA A 101 -4.31 -34.96 -18.46
C ALA A 101 -4.04 -35.18 -19.96
N SER A 102 -4.23 -36.37 -20.47
CA SER A 102 -4.40 -36.57 -21.93
C SER A 102 -5.70 -35.86 -22.35
N ASN A 103 -5.69 -35.13 -23.47
CA ASN A 103 -6.79 -34.25 -23.88
C ASN A 103 -7.10 -33.12 -22.86
N ALA A 104 -6.07 -32.41 -22.48
CA ALA A 104 -6.11 -31.45 -21.40
C ALA A 104 -6.77 -30.11 -21.73
N PHE A 105 -6.92 -29.76 -22.99
CA PHE A 105 -7.50 -28.50 -23.42
C PHE A 105 -8.92 -28.65 -23.92
N VAL A 106 -9.85 -27.92 -23.38
CA VAL A 106 -11.25 -27.83 -23.83
C VAL A 106 -11.49 -26.45 -24.41
N THR A 107 -11.89 -26.43 -25.70
CA THR A 107 -12.13 -25.19 -26.43
C THR A 107 -13.60 -25.06 -26.82
N VAL A 108 -14.10 -23.85 -26.97
CA VAL A 108 -15.44 -23.49 -27.43
C VAL A 108 -15.31 -22.63 -28.69
N SER A 109 -15.98 -23.04 -29.78
CA SER A 109 -15.93 -22.31 -31.06
C SER A 109 -16.34 -20.85 -30.88
N GLY A 110 -15.50 -19.92 -31.34
CA GLY A 110 -15.72 -18.47 -31.22
C GLY A 110 -15.30 -17.87 -29.88
N SER A 111 -14.79 -18.65 -28.91
CA SER A 111 -14.26 -18.20 -27.65
C SER A 111 -12.73 -18.25 -27.62
N SER A 112 -12.09 -17.29 -27.00
CA SER A 112 -10.65 -17.29 -26.69
C SER A 112 -10.33 -18.00 -25.36
N LEU A 113 -11.34 -18.23 -24.52
CA LEU A 113 -11.19 -18.92 -23.24
C LEU A 113 -10.98 -20.42 -23.46
N VAL A 114 -9.95 -20.96 -22.82
CA VAL A 114 -9.61 -22.39 -22.86
C VAL A 114 -9.61 -22.93 -21.43
N THR A 115 -10.35 -24.02 -21.22
CA THR A 115 -10.28 -24.76 -19.96
C THR A 115 -9.12 -25.76 -20.02
N VAL A 116 -8.29 -25.76 -19.02
CA VAL A 116 -7.14 -26.66 -18.88
C VAL A 116 -7.45 -27.68 -17.79
N ILE A 117 -7.19 -28.98 -18.06
CA ILE A 117 -7.45 -30.11 -17.17
C ILE A 117 -6.11 -30.74 -16.75
N THR A 118 -5.84 -30.81 -15.46
CA THR A 118 -4.65 -31.46 -14.90
C THR A 118 -4.95 -32.88 -14.45
N SER A 119 -3.92 -33.72 -14.34
CA SER A 119 -4.06 -35.13 -13.92
C SER A 119 -4.22 -35.27 -12.40
N SER A 120 -3.80 -34.27 -11.65
CA SER A 120 -3.89 -34.18 -10.19
C SER A 120 -4.19 -32.74 -9.79
N SER A 121 -4.46 -32.51 -8.49
CA SER A 121 -4.65 -31.15 -7.99
C SER A 121 -3.47 -30.26 -8.39
N HIS A 122 -3.78 -29.11 -8.99
CA HIS A 122 -2.78 -28.19 -9.52
C HIS A 122 -2.34 -27.12 -8.53
N ASN A 123 -3.08 -26.89 -7.44
CA ASN A 123 -2.79 -25.86 -6.40
C ASN A 123 -2.53 -24.45 -6.96
N LEU A 124 -3.10 -24.14 -8.12
CA LEU A 124 -3.04 -22.79 -8.70
C LEU A 124 -4.19 -21.94 -8.14
N ALA A 125 -3.92 -20.68 -7.89
CA ALA A 125 -4.91 -19.66 -7.56
C ALA A 125 -5.20 -18.76 -8.76
N VAL A 126 -6.32 -18.08 -8.77
CA VAL A 126 -6.64 -17.01 -9.73
C VAL A 126 -5.58 -15.92 -9.67
N GLY A 127 -5.17 -15.40 -10.82
CA GLY A 127 -4.10 -14.40 -10.93
C GLY A 127 -2.69 -14.97 -10.96
N ARG A 128 -2.51 -16.29 -10.82
CA ARG A 128 -1.19 -16.92 -10.92
C ARG A 128 -0.72 -17.00 -12.37
N TYR A 129 0.56 -16.78 -12.62
CA TYR A 129 1.15 -16.85 -13.94
C TYR A 129 1.70 -18.25 -14.22
N ILE A 130 1.49 -18.72 -15.45
CA ILE A 130 1.93 -20.03 -15.91
C ILE A 130 2.54 -19.93 -17.31
N ARG A 131 3.39 -20.90 -17.63
CA ARG A 131 3.94 -21.12 -18.97
C ARG A 131 3.67 -22.53 -19.43
N PHE A 132 3.46 -22.67 -20.75
CA PHE A 132 3.36 -23.97 -21.39
C PHE A 132 4.64 -24.31 -22.14
N SER A 133 4.98 -25.59 -22.17
CA SER A 133 6.04 -26.17 -22.98
C SER A 133 5.63 -27.57 -23.42
N ALA A 134 6.36 -28.14 -24.40
CA ALA A 134 6.08 -29.45 -24.95
C ALA A 134 4.62 -29.66 -25.37
N VAL A 135 4.05 -28.66 -26.02
CA VAL A 135 2.65 -28.60 -26.42
C VAL A 135 2.46 -29.48 -27.66
N GLY A 136 1.37 -30.27 -27.72
CA GLY A 136 1.08 -31.10 -28.87
C GLY A 136 -0.38 -31.46 -29.04
N SER A 137 -0.79 -31.77 -30.28
CA SER A 137 -2.14 -32.24 -30.64
C SER A 137 -3.27 -31.31 -30.20
N LEU A 138 -3.10 -30.02 -30.37
CA LEU A 138 -4.00 -28.97 -29.90
C LEU A 138 -5.39 -29.00 -30.55
N PRO A 139 -6.47 -28.80 -29.77
CA PRO A 139 -7.83 -28.70 -30.29
C PRO A 139 -8.13 -27.25 -30.77
N GLY A 140 -9.29 -27.07 -31.42
CA GLY A 140 -9.85 -25.75 -31.70
C GLY A 140 -9.12 -24.91 -32.74
N GLY A 141 -8.19 -25.50 -33.51
CA GLY A 141 -7.40 -24.78 -34.53
C GLY A 141 -6.24 -23.95 -33.96
N TYR A 142 -5.85 -24.18 -32.71
CA TYR A 142 -4.66 -23.62 -32.12
C TYR A 142 -3.39 -24.33 -32.59
N ILE A 143 -2.26 -23.60 -32.53
CA ILE A 143 -0.92 -24.09 -32.87
C ILE A 143 0.00 -23.93 -31.67
N ASP A 144 1.14 -24.61 -31.70
CA ASP A 144 2.12 -24.64 -30.60
C ASP A 144 2.52 -23.24 -30.12
N THR A 145 2.78 -22.32 -31.05
CA THR A 145 3.17 -20.95 -30.72
C THR A 145 2.09 -20.13 -30.02
N ASP A 146 0.81 -20.50 -30.13
CA ASP A 146 -0.27 -19.82 -29.40
C ASP A 146 -0.13 -20.02 -27.88
N PHE A 147 0.57 -21.09 -27.44
CA PHE A 147 0.77 -21.44 -26.03
C PHE A 147 2.21 -21.23 -25.55
N THR A 148 3.21 -21.35 -26.42
CA THR A 148 4.62 -21.40 -25.96
C THR A 148 5.34 -20.07 -25.99
N THR A 149 4.77 -19.06 -26.64
CA THR A 149 5.41 -17.74 -26.83
C THR A 149 5.29 -16.86 -25.57
N ASP A 150 4.16 -16.97 -24.86
CA ASP A 150 3.75 -16.00 -23.87
C ASP A 150 3.55 -16.63 -22.47
N VAL A 151 3.30 -15.78 -21.50
CA VAL A 151 2.87 -16.13 -20.16
C VAL A 151 1.35 -15.99 -20.09
N PHE A 152 0.68 -16.85 -19.35
CA PHE A 152 -0.78 -16.86 -19.20
C PHE A 152 -1.16 -16.61 -17.75
N GLU A 153 -2.21 -15.84 -17.56
CA GLU A 153 -2.86 -15.68 -16.26
C GLU A 153 -3.93 -16.76 -16.06
N VAL A 154 -3.98 -17.33 -14.88
CA VAL A 154 -5.06 -18.22 -14.44
C VAL A 154 -6.27 -17.35 -14.11
N LEU A 155 -7.32 -17.40 -14.94
CA LEU A 155 -8.49 -16.54 -14.80
C LEU A 155 -9.52 -17.07 -13.81
N THR A 156 -9.78 -18.38 -13.85
CA THR A 156 -10.69 -19.05 -12.91
C THR A 156 -10.15 -20.41 -12.51
N VAL A 157 -10.53 -20.87 -11.34
CA VAL A 157 -10.21 -22.21 -10.82
C VAL A 157 -11.52 -22.89 -10.41
N PRO A 158 -12.27 -23.48 -11.37
CA PRO A 158 -13.55 -24.13 -11.08
C PRO A 158 -13.42 -25.36 -10.19
N THR A 159 -12.32 -26.10 -10.29
CA THR A 159 -12.05 -27.28 -9.44
C THR A 159 -10.56 -27.41 -9.16
N ALA A 160 -10.16 -28.26 -8.23
CA ALA A 160 -8.75 -28.53 -7.94
C ALA A 160 -7.94 -29.07 -9.12
N THR A 161 -8.61 -29.56 -10.18
CA THR A 161 -7.99 -30.13 -11.38
C THR A 161 -8.31 -29.38 -12.67
N THR A 162 -9.04 -28.26 -12.60
CA THR A 162 -9.40 -27.47 -13.80
C THR A 162 -9.23 -25.97 -13.55
N PHE A 163 -8.69 -25.27 -14.51
CA PHE A 163 -8.61 -23.81 -14.51
C PHE A 163 -8.80 -23.27 -15.95
N THR A 164 -9.02 -21.97 -16.09
CA THR A 164 -9.19 -21.32 -17.39
C THR A 164 -8.10 -20.29 -17.65
N ILE A 165 -7.76 -20.16 -18.92
CA ILE A 165 -6.85 -19.14 -19.46
C ILE A 165 -7.50 -18.47 -20.67
N ASP A 166 -7.05 -17.27 -21.03
CA ASP A 166 -7.44 -16.60 -22.27
C ASP A 166 -6.25 -16.56 -23.25
N LEU A 167 -6.47 -17.09 -24.45
CA LEU A 167 -5.48 -17.08 -25.53
C LEU A 167 -5.53 -15.81 -26.40
N GLU A 168 -6.54 -14.92 -26.15
CA GLU A 168 -6.80 -13.72 -26.95
C GLU A 168 -7.07 -14.00 -28.44
N LYS A 169 -7.12 -15.26 -28.82
CA LYS A 169 -7.40 -15.79 -30.15
C LYS A 169 -8.57 -16.77 -30.06
N ASN A 170 -9.61 -16.54 -30.85
CA ASN A 170 -10.80 -17.39 -30.82
C ASN A 170 -10.52 -18.77 -31.38
N ALA A 171 -11.03 -19.80 -30.70
CA ALA A 171 -11.04 -21.16 -31.22
C ALA A 171 -11.95 -21.27 -32.46
N THR A 172 -11.51 -22.01 -33.47
CA THR A 172 -12.26 -22.25 -34.69
C THR A 172 -13.30 -23.38 -34.56
N ALA A 173 -13.18 -24.21 -33.52
CA ALA A 173 -14.07 -25.32 -33.22
C ALA A 173 -14.15 -25.62 -31.72
N SER A 174 -15.31 -26.12 -31.28
CA SER A 174 -15.47 -26.73 -29.96
C SER A 174 -14.86 -28.13 -30.00
N ALA A 175 -13.83 -28.37 -29.23
CA ALA A 175 -13.10 -29.64 -29.21
C ALA A 175 -12.36 -29.86 -27.92
N THR A 176 -11.98 -31.10 -27.64
CA THR A 176 -11.12 -31.47 -26.50
C THR A 176 -9.90 -32.21 -27.06
N GLY A 177 -8.72 -31.85 -26.56
CA GLY A 177 -7.48 -32.48 -27.04
C GLY A 177 -6.25 -31.87 -26.36
N GLY A 178 -5.10 -32.25 -26.87
CA GLY A 178 -3.81 -31.67 -26.55
C GLY A 178 -3.10 -32.24 -25.34
N THR A 179 -1.80 -32.03 -25.36
CA THR A 179 -0.87 -32.30 -24.25
C THR A 179 0.05 -31.10 -24.06
N ALA A 180 0.52 -30.86 -22.85
CA ALA A 180 1.57 -29.88 -22.56
C ALA A 180 2.25 -30.17 -21.22
N THR A 181 3.31 -29.45 -20.94
CA THR A 181 3.84 -29.26 -19.59
C THR A 181 3.52 -27.85 -19.13
N ILE A 182 2.91 -27.71 -17.96
CA ILE A 182 2.62 -26.43 -17.32
C ILE A 182 3.69 -26.16 -16.27
N THR A 183 4.29 -25.00 -16.30
CA THR A 183 5.24 -24.58 -15.28
C THR A 183 4.80 -23.23 -14.70
N PRO A 184 4.31 -23.22 -13.44
CA PRO A 184 3.91 -21.98 -12.78
C PRO A 184 5.11 -21.12 -12.41
N TYR A 185 4.90 -19.80 -12.36
CA TYR A 185 5.80 -18.91 -11.63
C TYR A 185 5.69 -19.18 -10.13
N VAL A 186 6.75 -18.97 -9.36
CA VAL A 186 6.66 -19.09 -7.90
C VAL A 186 5.63 -18.09 -7.35
N SER A 187 4.94 -18.45 -6.28
CA SER A 187 4.06 -17.55 -5.57
C SER A 187 4.88 -16.60 -4.72
N ILE A 188 4.64 -15.32 -4.87
CA ILE A 188 5.32 -14.27 -4.07
C ILE A 188 4.48 -13.90 -2.84
N GLY A 189 3.21 -14.26 -2.85
CA GLY A 189 2.23 -13.89 -1.84
C GLY A 189 1.15 -12.95 -2.40
N PRO A 190 0.24 -12.47 -1.57
CA PRO A 190 -0.81 -11.55 -2.03
C PRO A 190 -0.21 -10.20 -2.43
N THR A 191 -0.84 -9.53 -3.39
CA THR A 191 -0.43 -8.18 -3.84
C THR A 191 -0.69 -7.13 -2.76
N PHE A 192 -1.76 -7.29 -1.99
CA PHE A 192 -2.14 -6.41 -0.88
C PHE A 192 -2.32 -7.24 0.38
N GLN A 193 -2.30 -6.57 1.53
CA GLN A 193 -2.65 -7.24 2.77
C GLN A 193 -4.09 -7.75 2.69
N THR A 194 -4.27 -9.01 3.01
CA THR A 194 -5.59 -9.62 3.14
C THR A 194 -5.89 -9.87 4.60
N TYR A 195 -7.14 -9.61 4.99
CA TYR A 195 -7.60 -9.78 6.35
C TYR A 195 -8.47 -11.04 6.41
N GLY A 196 -8.31 -11.78 7.48
CA GLY A 196 -9.27 -12.83 7.85
C GLY A 196 -10.47 -12.24 8.60
N TYR A 197 -11.39 -13.11 8.97
CA TYR A 197 -12.58 -12.77 9.71
C TYR A 197 -12.48 -13.29 11.15
N GLY A 198 -13.17 -12.62 12.11
CA GLY A 198 -13.27 -13.09 13.48
C GLY A 198 -12.30 -12.43 14.47
N TRP A 199 -12.22 -12.98 15.66
CA TRP A 199 -11.37 -12.48 16.74
C TRP A 199 -9.88 -12.63 16.43
N GLY A 200 -9.14 -11.54 16.59
CA GLY A 200 -7.70 -11.51 16.32
C GLY A 200 -7.34 -10.97 14.94
N THR A 201 -8.33 -10.63 14.11
CA THR A 201 -8.12 -9.84 12.88
C THR A 201 -8.18 -8.34 13.18
N GLU A 202 -7.53 -7.50 12.38
CA GLU A 202 -7.36 -6.06 12.66
C GLU A 202 -8.66 -5.28 12.73
N THR A 203 -9.69 -5.69 11.97
CA THR A 203 -11.02 -5.09 12.04
C THR A 203 -11.89 -5.87 13.03
N TRP A 204 -12.62 -5.15 13.90
CA TRP A 204 -13.55 -5.75 14.84
C TRP A 204 -14.69 -6.47 14.09
N GLY A 205 -14.66 -7.80 14.11
CA GLY A 205 -15.63 -8.63 13.40
C GLY A 205 -15.26 -9.02 11.98
N GLY A 206 -14.08 -8.65 11.48
CA GLY A 206 -13.61 -9.00 10.14
C GLY A 206 -14.26 -8.20 9.02
N GLU A 207 -13.85 -8.45 7.79
CA GLU A 207 -14.48 -7.90 6.59
C GLU A 207 -15.63 -8.77 6.11
N ASP A 208 -16.74 -8.14 5.79
CA ASP A 208 -18.02 -8.76 5.41
C ASP A 208 -18.07 -9.15 3.91
N ASP A 209 -17.09 -8.70 3.12
CA ASP A 209 -17.14 -8.76 1.64
C ASP A 209 -16.87 -10.16 1.06
N ALA A 210 -16.41 -11.12 1.83
CA ALA A 210 -16.10 -12.46 1.33
C ALA A 210 -17.23 -13.47 1.49
N ALA A 211 -18.23 -13.20 2.34
CA ALA A 211 -19.36 -14.12 2.49
C ALA A 211 -20.20 -14.17 1.21
N THR A 212 -20.57 -15.37 0.80
CA THR A 212 -21.48 -15.59 -0.34
C THR A 212 -22.76 -14.79 -0.13
N SER A 213 -23.06 -13.87 -1.03
CA SER A 213 -24.21 -12.99 -0.94
C SER A 213 -25.08 -13.01 -2.19
N THR A 214 -26.37 -12.75 -1.99
CA THR A 214 -27.38 -12.61 -3.05
C THR A 214 -28.50 -11.70 -2.56
N ILE A 215 -29.61 -11.61 -3.29
CA ILE A 215 -30.76 -10.82 -2.87
C ILE A 215 -32.02 -11.66 -2.88
N LEU A 216 -33.00 -11.29 -2.04
CA LEU A 216 -34.32 -11.91 -2.03
C LEU A 216 -35.06 -11.68 -3.36
N ASN A 217 -35.61 -12.77 -3.89
CA ASN A 217 -36.50 -12.75 -5.04
C ASN A 217 -37.96 -12.89 -4.57
N GLY A 218 -38.50 -11.80 -4.10
CA GLY A 218 -39.84 -11.73 -3.52
C GLY A 218 -39.78 -11.28 -2.06
N GLU A 219 -40.83 -10.59 -1.59
CA GLU A 219 -41.01 -10.24 -0.18
C GLU A 219 -41.33 -11.50 0.61
N ILE A 220 -40.76 -11.63 1.80
CA ILE A 220 -41.03 -12.74 2.73
C ILE A 220 -41.70 -12.25 4.01
N THR A 221 -42.63 -13.07 4.53
CA THR A 221 -43.30 -12.84 5.78
C THR A 221 -42.52 -13.38 6.97
N ASP A 222 -42.87 -12.96 8.18
CA ASP A 222 -42.26 -13.42 9.45
C ASP A 222 -42.43 -14.92 9.72
N ILE A 223 -43.36 -15.60 9.03
CA ILE A 223 -43.65 -17.04 9.16
C ILE A 223 -43.26 -17.87 7.94
N ALA A 224 -42.57 -17.29 6.97
CA ALA A 224 -42.17 -17.97 5.75
C ALA A 224 -41.23 -19.17 6.05
N THR A 225 -41.56 -20.34 5.50
CA THR A 225 -40.76 -21.57 5.64
C THR A 225 -39.98 -21.92 4.36
N THR A 226 -40.16 -21.12 3.30
CA THR A 226 -39.38 -21.16 2.06
C THR A 226 -38.99 -19.76 1.66
N ILE A 227 -37.76 -19.59 1.27
CA ILE A 227 -37.17 -18.30 0.86
C ILE A 227 -36.58 -18.45 -0.51
N THR A 228 -37.05 -17.64 -1.48
CA THR A 228 -36.53 -17.66 -2.85
C THR A 228 -35.46 -16.59 -2.99
N LEU A 229 -34.31 -16.99 -3.45
CA LEU A 229 -33.18 -16.11 -3.76
C LEU A 229 -33.11 -15.80 -5.26
N THR A 230 -32.46 -14.75 -5.65
CA THR A 230 -32.19 -14.45 -7.07
C THR A 230 -31.21 -15.45 -7.64
N ASP A 231 -30.21 -15.82 -6.87
CA ASP A 231 -29.24 -16.88 -7.18
C ASP A 231 -28.81 -17.57 -5.90
N ALA A 232 -29.13 -18.85 -5.75
CA ALA A 232 -28.72 -19.68 -4.63
C ALA A 232 -27.62 -20.68 -4.99
N SER A 233 -27.03 -20.59 -6.19
CA SER A 233 -26.06 -21.59 -6.69
C SER A 233 -24.87 -21.78 -5.76
N ALA A 234 -24.34 -20.71 -5.20
CA ALA A 234 -23.20 -20.71 -4.31
C ALA A 234 -23.52 -21.07 -2.84
N PHE A 235 -24.80 -21.06 -2.43
CA PHE A 235 -25.20 -21.42 -1.08
C PHE A 235 -25.16 -22.94 -0.86
N PRO A 236 -24.82 -23.45 0.34
CA PRO A 236 -24.84 -24.86 0.69
C PRO A 236 -26.26 -25.48 0.57
N THR A 237 -26.38 -26.79 0.69
CA THR A 237 -27.68 -27.47 0.66
C THR A 237 -28.49 -27.31 1.94
N SER A 238 -27.84 -26.94 3.04
CA SER A 238 -28.43 -26.58 4.33
C SER A 238 -27.45 -25.67 5.06
N GLY A 239 -27.91 -24.85 5.97
CA GLY A 239 -27.06 -23.92 6.70
C GLY A 239 -27.83 -22.75 7.29
N SER A 240 -27.15 -21.65 7.55
CA SER A 240 -27.69 -20.41 8.08
C SER A 240 -27.51 -19.25 7.08
N ILE A 241 -28.46 -18.34 7.05
CA ILE A 241 -28.39 -17.08 6.29
C ILE A 241 -28.70 -15.91 7.19
N LEU A 242 -28.03 -14.78 6.94
CA LEU A 242 -28.36 -13.48 7.50
C LEU A 242 -29.04 -12.63 6.41
N ILE A 243 -30.26 -12.20 6.65
CA ILE A 243 -30.91 -11.16 5.86
C ILE A 243 -30.64 -9.82 6.50
N ARG A 244 -29.94 -8.93 5.79
CA ARG A 244 -29.56 -7.64 6.34
C ARG A 244 -30.73 -6.69 6.48
N GLY A 245 -30.72 -5.89 7.55
CA GLY A 245 -31.62 -4.76 7.72
C GLY A 245 -31.32 -3.66 6.70
N THR A 246 -32.28 -2.75 6.53
CA THR A 246 -32.16 -1.56 5.66
C THR A 246 -32.33 -0.28 6.46
N SER A 247 -31.86 0.83 5.90
CA SER A 247 -32.00 2.14 6.52
C SER A 247 -32.42 3.21 5.52
N SER A 248 -33.15 4.20 6.03
CA SER A 248 -33.51 5.42 5.31
C SER A 248 -33.62 6.59 6.29
N SER A 249 -34.02 7.77 5.84
CA SER A 249 -34.23 8.90 6.72
C SER A 249 -35.64 9.42 6.60
N LEU A 250 -36.19 10.01 7.67
CA LEU A 250 -37.47 10.69 7.64
C LEU A 250 -37.44 11.87 6.65
N ASN A 251 -38.50 11.96 5.85
CA ASN A 251 -38.83 13.12 5.04
C ASN A 251 -39.95 13.91 5.69
N GLY A 252 -39.61 14.72 6.67
CA GLY A 252 -40.51 15.43 7.57
C GLY A 252 -40.45 14.85 8.99
N GLY A 253 -40.51 15.73 10.02
CA GLY A 253 -40.56 15.27 11.41
C GLY A 253 -41.91 14.65 11.75
N ILE A 254 -41.91 13.72 12.72
CA ILE A 254 -43.14 13.05 13.20
C ILE A 254 -43.36 13.33 14.69
N THR A 255 -44.64 13.40 15.11
CA THR A 255 -45.02 13.55 16.52
C THR A 255 -45.06 12.15 17.19
N ASP A 256 -45.15 12.12 18.52
CA ASP A 256 -45.30 10.92 19.34
C ASP A 256 -46.57 10.12 19.06
N SER A 257 -47.60 10.75 18.46
CA SER A 257 -48.89 10.19 18.13
C SER A 257 -49.14 10.02 16.62
N ALA A 258 -48.11 10.17 15.80
CA ALA A 258 -48.19 10.01 14.36
C ALA A 258 -48.63 8.58 13.97
N THR A 259 -49.59 8.48 13.03
CA THR A 259 -50.12 7.22 12.47
C THR A 259 -49.55 6.88 11.09
N SER A 260 -48.72 7.77 10.52
CA SER A 260 -47.98 7.57 9.30
C SER A 260 -46.67 8.37 9.34
N LEU A 261 -45.71 7.95 8.55
CA LEU A 261 -44.45 8.65 8.32
C LEU A 261 -44.02 8.53 6.85
N THR A 262 -43.27 9.50 6.37
CA THR A 262 -42.72 9.49 5.02
C THR A 262 -41.21 9.33 5.11
N LEU A 263 -40.63 8.44 4.30
CA LEU A 263 -39.17 8.24 4.17
C LEU A 263 -38.64 8.99 2.94
N ILE A 264 -37.35 9.27 2.90
CA ILE A 264 -36.71 9.78 1.70
C ILE A 264 -36.78 8.70 0.60
N ASP A 265 -36.50 7.44 0.99
CA ASP A 265 -36.63 6.27 0.15
C ASP A 265 -37.12 5.08 0.98
N ALA A 266 -38.28 4.53 0.61
CA ALA A 266 -38.82 3.32 1.23
C ALA A 266 -38.76 2.10 0.31
N SER A 267 -38.03 2.16 -0.82
CA SER A 267 -38.00 1.09 -1.82
C SER A 267 -37.54 -0.25 -1.23
N THR A 268 -36.58 -0.21 -0.32
CA THR A 268 -35.98 -1.38 0.34
C THR A 268 -36.72 -1.81 1.61
N PHE A 269 -37.80 -1.11 2.03
CA PHE A 269 -38.59 -1.51 3.16
C PHE A 269 -39.72 -2.45 2.74
N PRO A 270 -40.07 -3.48 3.56
CA PRO A 270 -41.18 -4.40 3.24
C PRO A 270 -42.53 -3.68 3.24
N SER A 271 -43.59 -4.38 2.78
CA SER A 271 -44.94 -3.82 2.70
C SER A 271 -45.54 -3.53 4.07
N GLN A 272 -45.11 -4.22 5.11
CA GLN A 272 -45.43 -4.04 6.52
C GLN A 272 -44.27 -4.58 7.39
N GLY A 273 -44.17 -4.20 8.63
CA GLY A 273 -43.11 -4.74 9.50
C GLY A 273 -42.78 -3.83 10.69
N ILE A 274 -41.50 -3.94 11.10
CA ILE A 274 -40.98 -3.26 12.28
C ILE A 274 -39.85 -2.32 11.83
N ILE A 275 -39.87 -1.11 12.35
CA ILE A 275 -38.79 -0.12 12.17
C ILE A 275 -38.34 0.42 13.52
N PHE A 276 -37.12 0.95 13.54
CA PHE A 276 -36.53 1.61 14.70
C PHE A 276 -36.16 3.06 14.33
N ILE A 277 -36.45 3.99 15.20
CA ILE A 277 -36.00 5.38 15.14
C ILE A 277 -35.37 5.73 16.49
N GLY A 278 -34.04 5.77 16.54
CA GLY A 278 -33.34 5.81 17.83
C GLY A 278 -33.72 4.55 18.66
N ASP A 279 -34.18 4.78 19.89
CA ASP A 279 -34.57 3.68 20.81
C ASP A 279 -36.05 3.28 20.68
N GLU A 280 -36.81 3.94 19.82
CA GLU A 280 -38.24 3.64 19.66
C GLU A 280 -38.46 2.53 18.64
N LYS A 281 -39.19 1.46 19.03
CA LYS A 281 -39.70 0.40 18.17
C LYS A 281 -41.09 0.75 17.68
N ILE A 282 -41.31 0.73 16.38
CA ILE A 282 -42.55 1.11 15.71
C ILE A 282 -42.95 -0.01 14.77
N THR A 283 -44.21 -0.47 14.81
CA THR A 283 -44.77 -1.35 13.77
C THR A 283 -45.59 -0.52 12.78
N TYR A 284 -45.62 -0.97 11.53
CA TYR A 284 -46.45 -0.41 10.48
C TYR A 284 -47.13 -1.53 9.69
N SER A 285 -48.36 -1.27 9.24
CA SER A 285 -49.21 -2.26 8.58
C SER A 285 -49.46 -2.00 7.10
N GLY A 286 -48.85 -0.95 6.53
CA GLY A 286 -48.93 -0.66 5.10
C GLY A 286 -47.86 0.26 4.61
N LYS A 287 -47.49 0.12 3.31
CA LYS A 287 -46.54 0.97 2.58
C LYS A 287 -47.14 1.43 1.27
N SER A 288 -47.02 2.72 0.97
CA SER A 288 -47.42 3.32 -0.31
C SER A 288 -46.34 4.29 -0.77
N LEU A 289 -45.61 3.95 -1.83
CA LEU A 289 -44.43 4.67 -2.27
C LEU A 289 -43.45 4.84 -1.08
N ASN A 290 -43.23 6.06 -0.64
CA ASN A 290 -42.34 6.40 0.48
C ASN A 290 -43.04 6.56 1.82
N ASP A 291 -44.37 6.33 1.87
CA ASP A 291 -45.15 6.46 3.10
C ASP A 291 -45.34 5.11 3.77
N LEU A 292 -45.03 5.03 5.06
CA LEU A 292 -45.36 3.92 5.95
C LEU A 292 -46.61 4.35 6.74
N THR A 293 -47.62 3.48 6.76
CA THR A 293 -48.95 3.81 7.30
C THR A 293 -49.40 2.77 8.33
N GLY A 294 -50.40 3.13 9.15
CA GLY A 294 -50.90 2.25 10.22
C GLY A 294 -49.84 2.01 11.30
N LEU A 295 -49.17 3.09 11.73
CA LEU A 295 -48.13 3.02 12.74
C LEU A 295 -48.72 2.68 14.12
N THR A 296 -48.09 1.75 14.82
CA THR A 296 -48.22 1.58 16.28
C THR A 296 -46.89 1.97 16.91
N ARG A 297 -46.95 3.01 17.71
CA ARG A 297 -45.80 3.65 18.35
C ARG A 297 -45.45 3.01 19.69
N GLY A 298 -44.17 3.05 20.08
CA GLY A 298 -43.74 2.62 21.40
C GLY A 298 -43.97 1.13 21.70
N VAL A 299 -43.79 0.26 20.70
CA VAL A 299 -43.94 -1.19 20.83
C VAL A 299 -42.89 -1.75 21.79
N ASP A 300 -43.23 -2.85 22.49
CA ASP A 300 -42.36 -3.54 23.45
C ASP A 300 -41.81 -2.62 24.56
N ASN A 301 -42.66 -1.73 25.07
CA ASN A 301 -42.36 -0.78 26.14
C ASN A 301 -41.27 0.26 25.78
N THR A 302 -40.98 0.48 24.51
CA THR A 302 -40.19 1.63 24.11
C THR A 302 -41.00 2.92 24.18
N PRO A 303 -40.40 4.07 24.54
CA PRO A 303 -41.19 5.32 24.65
C PRO A 303 -41.52 5.87 23.25
N ALA A 304 -42.78 6.15 23.00
CA ALA A 304 -43.19 6.93 21.82
C ALA A 304 -42.72 8.39 21.97
N THR A 305 -41.86 8.86 21.07
CA THR A 305 -41.27 10.19 21.10
C THR A 305 -41.42 10.90 19.75
N ALA A 306 -41.37 12.24 19.74
CA ALA A 306 -41.29 12.97 18.49
C ALA A 306 -39.88 12.79 17.86
N HIS A 307 -39.82 12.62 16.55
CA HIS A 307 -38.57 12.52 15.79
C HIS A 307 -38.46 13.64 14.77
N ASP A 308 -37.25 14.17 14.66
CA ASP A 308 -36.96 15.29 13.77
C ASP A 308 -36.90 14.85 12.29
N ASN A 309 -37.03 15.80 11.40
CA ASN A 309 -36.74 15.61 9.99
C ASN A 309 -35.30 15.06 9.82
N THR A 310 -35.12 14.12 8.91
CA THR A 310 -33.84 13.41 8.65
C THR A 310 -33.40 12.42 9.73
N ALA A 311 -34.20 12.15 10.76
CA ALA A 311 -33.90 11.04 11.70
C ALA A 311 -33.79 9.73 10.96
N THR A 312 -32.78 8.92 11.32
CA THR A 312 -32.54 7.63 10.68
C THR A 312 -33.59 6.63 11.11
N VAL A 313 -34.17 5.96 10.12
CA VAL A 313 -35.13 4.86 10.28
C VAL A 313 -34.49 3.58 9.80
N THR A 314 -34.46 2.54 10.64
CA THR A 314 -33.81 1.27 10.33
C THR A 314 -34.74 0.08 10.52
N THR A 315 -34.55 -0.97 9.72
CA THR A 315 -35.02 -2.33 10.08
C THR A 315 -33.86 -3.11 10.63
N ARG A 316 -34.12 -4.21 11.34
CA ARG A 316 -33.08 -5.14 11.82
C ARG A 316 -32.90 -6.30 10.85
N GLY A 317 -31.69 -6.84 10.84
CA GLY A 317 -31.40 -8.10 10.15
C GLY A 317 -31.97 -9.29 10.93
N GLU A 318 -32.10 -10.42 10.23
CA GLU A 318 -32.61 -11.67 10.80
C GLU A 318 -31.73 -12.84 10.37
N ILE A 319 -31.36 -13.70 11.31
CA ILE A 319 -30.69 -14.98 11.06
C ILE A 319 -31.74 -16.08 10.90
N ILE A 320 -31.60 -16.87 9.85
CA ILE A 320 -32.56 -17.91 9.46
C ILE A 320 -31.79 -19.19 9.11
N THR A 321 -32.09 -20.29 9.75
CA THR A 321 -31.56 -21.59 9.36
C THR A 321 -32.46 -22.28 8.34
N TYR A 322 -31.88 -23.02 7.42
CA TYR A 322 -32.62 -23.78 6.41
C TYR A 322 -32.06 -25.20 6.29
N SER A 323 -32.94 -26.18 6.04
CA SER A 323 -32.59 -27.59 6.02
C SER A 323 -32.52 -28.21 4.62
N GLY A 324 -32.86 -27.45 3.58
CA GLY A 324 -32.82 -27.92 2.19
C GLY A 324 -32.74 -26.79 1.19
N LYS A 325 -32.20 -27.09 0.00
CA LYS A 325 -32.11 -26.17 -1.14
C LYS A 325 -32.61 -26.87 -2.39
N SER A 326 -33.49 -26.19 -3.16
CA SER A 326 -33.98 -26.67 -4.44
C SER A 326 -33.95 -25.53 -5.46
N SER A 327 -33.04 -25.58 -6.38
CA SER A 327 -32.74 -24.45 -7.30
C SER A 327 -32.42 -23.18 -6.50
N ASN A 328 -33.21 -22.14 -6.64
CA ASN A 328 -33.08 -20.87 -5.92
C ASN A 328 -33.90 -20.78 -4.63
N ASP A 329 -34.58 -21.87 -4.23
CA ASP A 329 -35.40 -21.91 -3.02
C ASP A 329 -34.65 -22.57 -1.88
N LEU A 330 -34.55 -21.86 -0.76
CA LEU A 330 -34.15 -22.39 0.53
C LEU A 330 -35.39 -22.88 1.26
N THR A 331 -35.42 -24.14 1.70
CA THR A 331 -36.60 -24.80 2.23
C THR A 331 -36.39 -25.29 3.67
N GLY A 332 -37.49 -25.45 4.38
CA GLY A 332 -37.42 -25.84 5.81
C GLY A 332 -36.79 -24.73 6.64
N CYS A 333 -37.08 -23.47 6.31
CA CYS A 333 -36.56 -22.32 7.01
C CYS A 333 -37.15 -22.18 8.41
N VAL A 334 -36.27 -21.98 9.41
CA VAL A 334 -36.61 -21.63 10.79
C VAL A 334 -36.17 -20.19 11.05
N ARG A 335 -37.14 -19.36 11.37
CA ARG A 335 -37.01 -17.90 11.48
C ARG A 335 -36.50 -17.45 12.85
N GLY A 336 -35.91 -16.27 12.93
CA GLY A 336 -35.51 -15.59 14.16
C GLY A 336 -34.51 -16.39 15.02
N GLN A 337 -33.49 -16.90 14.39
CA GLN A 337 -32.40 -17.63 15.06
C GLN A 337 -31.42 -16.68 15.76
N GLU A 338 -30.60 -17.20 16.65
CA GLU A 338 -29.51 -16.47 17.34
C GLU A 338 -29.94 -15.16 17.99
N SER A 339 -31.10 -15.18 18.64
CA SER A 339 -31.72 -14.04 19.32
C SER A 339 -32.14 -12.88 18.36
N THR A 340 -32.23 -13.14 17.07
CA THR A 340 -32.87 -12.23 16.12
C THR A 340 -34.40 -12.38 16.13
N GLU A 341 -35.13 -11.37 15.66
CA GLU A 341 -36.60 -11.40 15.63
C GLU A 341 -37.07 -11.75 14.21
N ALA A 342 -38.01 -12.67 14.06
CA ALA A 342 -38.63 -12.99 12.78
C ALA A 342 -39.44 -11.79 12.28
N VAL A 343 -39.03 -11.20 11.15
CA VAL A 343 -39.64 -9.99 10.60
C VAL A 343 -39.89 -10.10 9.09
N TYR A 344 -40.67 -9.19 8.55
CA TYR A 344 -40.85 -9.05 7.11
C TYR A 344 -39.59 -8.50 6.45
N HIS A 345 -39.20 -9.08 5.31
CA HIS A 345 -38.11 -8.58 4.48
C HIS A 345 -38.56 -8.28 3.07
N ALA A 346 -38.16 -7.15 2.55
CA ALA A 346 -38.52 -6.70 1.20
C ALA A 346 -37.83 -7.50 0.10
N THR A 347 -38.45 -7.54 -1.07
CA THR A 347 -37.75 -7.96 -2.31
C THR A 347 -36.48 -7.14 -2.49
N GLY A 348 -35.37 -7.80 -2.86
CA GLY A 348 -34.07 -7.18 -3.05
C GLY A 348 -33.28 -6.95 -1.76
N SER A 349 -33.76 -7.38 -0.58
CA SER A 349 -32.95 -7.38 0.64
C SER A 349 -31.73 -8.29 0.47
N THR A 350 -30.58 -7.82 0.92
CA THR A 350 -29.32 -8.58 0.84
C THR A 350 -29.38 -9.80 1.77
N VAL A 351 -29.04 -10.95 1.22
CA VAL A 351 -28.95 -12.22 1.93
C VAL A 351 -27.51 -12.69 1.88
N VAL A 352 -26.91 -12.97 3.02
CA VAL A 352 -25.53 -13.43 3.17
C VAL A 352 -25.53 -14.84 3.73
N ASN A 353 -24.59 -15.67 3.32
CA ASN A 353 -24.38 -16.97 3.96
C ASN A 353 -23.78 -16.75 5.36
N ASP A 354 -24.59 -17.02 6.39
CA ASP A 354 -24.23 -16.77 7.78
C ASP A 354 -23.16 -17.74 8.30
N ASP A 355 -23.10 -18.94 7.72
CA ASP A 355 -22.05 -19.92 8.04
C ASP A 355 -20.65 -19.48 7.57
N GLU A 356 -20.57 -18.49 6.68
CA GLU A 356 -19.32 -17.86 6.21
C GLU A 356 -19.03 -16.52 6.90
N TYR A 357 -19.96 -16.03 7.72
CA TYR A 357 -19.88 -14.75 8.42
C TYR A 357 -19.38 -14.96 9.85
N ASN A 358 -18.11 -14.63 10.09
CA ASN A 358 -17.52 -14.67 11.42
C ASN A 358 -17.86 -13.39 12.19
N ALA A 359 -18.74 -13.50 13.16
CA ALA A 359 -19.19 -12.40 14.01
C ALA A 359 -18.43 -12.33 15.35
N TRP A 360 -18.81 -11.36 16.18
CA TRP A 360 -18.32 -11.21 17.55
C TRP A 360 -18.56 -12.49 18.37
N GLY A 361 -17.47 -13.11 18.83
CA GLY A 361 -17.53 -14.33 19.66
C GLY A 361 -17.22 -15.64 18.92
N GLU A 362 -17.06 -15.60 17.60
CA GLU A 362 -16.61 -16.75 16.82
C GLU A 362 -15.08 -16.78 16.71
N GLU A 363 -14.52 -17.98 16.70
CA GLU A 363 -13.10 -18.16 16.47
C GLU A 363 -12.78 -17.91 14.99
N THR A 364 -11.66 -17.23 14.71
CA THR A 364 -11.14 -17.12 13.35
C THR A 364 -10.81 -18.51 12.82
N ASP A 365 -11.32 -18.87 11.65
CA ASP A 365 -10.89 -20.07 10.94
C ASP A 365 -9.37 -19.95 10.68
N GLU A 366 -8.61 -21.04 10.90
CA GLU A 366 -7.16 -21.05 10.67
C GLU A 366 -6.78 -20.65 9.23
N THR A 367 -7.72 -20.77 8.27
CA THR A 367 -7.54 -20.34 6.88
C THR A 367 -7.71 -18.83 6.69
N ASN A 368 -8.29 -18.12 7.66
CA ASN A 368 -8.60 -16.69 7.60
C ASN A 368 -7.61 -15.83 8.41
N VAL A 369 -6.33 -16.18 8.41
CA VAL A 369 -5.28 -15.36 9.01
C VAL A 369 -4.99 -14.11 8.18
N ILE A 370 -4.52 -13.06 8.86
CA ILE A 370 -4.00 -11.87 8.18
C ILE A 370 -2.76 -12.28 7.37
N LEU A 371 -2.84 -12.11 6.05
CA LEU A 371 -1.71 -12.35 5.16
C LEU A 371 -1.05 -11.02 4.81
N GLU A 372 0.20 -10.86 5.22
CA GLU A 372 1.02 -9.72 4.84
C GLU A 372 1.28 -9.74 3.31
N PRO A 373 1.42 -8.57 2.65
CA PRO A 373 1.76 -8.53 1.24
C PRO A 373 3.01 -9.31 0.94
N GLY A 374 3.02 -10.01 -0.19
CA GLY A 374 4.23 -10.65 -0.69
C GLY A 374 5.32 -9.62 -0.95
N SER A 375 6.53 -9.90 -0.49
CA SER A 375 7.69 -9.02 -0.64
C SER A 375 8.93 -9.82 -1.01
N TRP A 376 9.94 -9.11 -1.47
CA TRP A 376 11.26 -9.64 -1.73
C TRP A 376 12.28 -9.09 -0.74
N SER A 377 13.37 -9.83 -0.59
CA SER A 377 14.61 -9.34 -0.01
C SER A 377 15.70 -9.59 -1.05
N LEU A 378 16.21 -8.52 -1.64
CA LEU A 378 17.20 -8.55 -2.73
C LEU A 378 18.53 -8.07 -2.21
N ASP A 379 19.59 -8.84 -2.49
CA ASP A 379 20.97 -8.51 -2.13
C ASP A 379 21.93 -9.19 -3.12
N ASN A 380 23.22 -8.92 -3.04
CA ASN A 380 24.18 -9.61 -3.88
C ASN A 380 25.30 -10.28 -3.09
N PHE A 381 25.60 -11.52 -3.43
CA PHE A 381 26.76 -12.26 -2.92
C PHE A 381 27.90 -12.24 -3.98
N GLY A 382 28.77 -11.23 -3.88
CA GLY A 382 29.68 -10.91 -4.96
C GLY A 382 28.95 -10.40 -6.19
N GLN A 383 28.99 -11.13 -7.29
CA GLN A 383 28.20 -10.78 -8.50
C GLN A 383 26.84 -11.47 -8.56
N ILE A 384 26.59 -12.48 -7.71
CA ILE A 384 25.39 -13.31 -7.74
C ILE A 384 24.26 -12.57 -7.01
N LEU A 385 23.15 -12.34 -7.69
CA LEU A 385 21.93 -11.83 -7.05
C LEU A 385 21.35 -12.92 -6.14
N ILE A 386 21.00 -12.52 -4.93
CA ILE A 386 20.22 -13.31 -3.97
C ILE A 386 18.83 -12.69 -3.90
N ALA A 387 17.81 -13.51 -4.04
CA ALA A 387 16.42 -13.07 -4.02
C ALA A 387 15.59 -14.01 -3.14
N THR A 388 15.09 -13.49 -2.03
CA THR A 388 14.26 -14.25 -1.09
C THR A 388 12.84 -13.74 -1.12
N ILE A 389 11.89 -14.64 -1.28
CA ILE A 389 10.47 -14.34 -1.10
C ILE A 389 10.17 -14.35 0.39
N LYS A 390 9.48 -13.32 0.88
CA LYS A 390 9.06 -13.23 2.28
C LYS A 390 8.25 -14.46 2.69
N ASP A 391 8.66 -15.09 3.77
CA ASP A 391 8.15 -16.37 4.27
C ASP A 391 8.18 -17.50 3.23
N GLY A 392 9.17 -17.46 2.34
CA GLY A 392 9.37 -18.38 1.24
C GLY A 392 10.83 -18.72 0.98
N ARG A 393 11.06 -19.29 -0.19
CA ARG A 393 12.38 -19.80 -0.62
C ARG A 393 13.34 -18.68 -1.03
N THR A 394 14.62 -18.99 -0.98
CA THR A 394 15.72 -18.15 -1.47
C THR A 394 16.24 -18.65 -2.80
N PHE A 395 16.44 -17.73 -3.73
CA PHE A 395 16.89 -17.99 -5.08
C PHE A 395 18.19 -17.24 -5.38
N SER A 396 18.95 -17.72 -6.34
CA SER A 396 20.15 -17.05 -6.86
C SER A 396 20.08 -16.90 -8.37
N TRP A 397 20.60 -15.78 -8.86
CA TRP A 397 20.82 -15.55 -10.30
C TRP A 397 22.24 -15.08 -10.51
N ASN A 398 22.99 -15.77 -11.40
CA ASN A 398 24.41 -15.51 -11.62
C ASN A 398 24.65 -14.87 -13.00
N PRO A 399 25.05 -13.58 -13.06
CA PRO A 399 25.41 -12.94 -14.32
C PRO A 399 26.68 -13.47 -14.97
N GLY A 400 27.48 -14.27 -14.26
CA GLY A 400 28.73 -14.83 -14.77
C GLY A 400 28.60 -16.10 -15.60
N VAL A 401 27.39 -16.66 -15.77
CA VAL A 401 27.16 -17.83 -16.62
C VAL A 401 27.05 -17.43 -18.10
N SER A 402 27.09 -18.41 -19.00
CA SER A 402 26.84 -18.17 -20.41
C SER A 402 25.38 -17.81 -20.64
N ASN A 403 25.11 -16.72 -21.38
CA ASN A 403 23.77 -16.18 -21.65
C ASN A 403 22.92 -15.98 -20.38
N PRO A 404 23.39 -15.21 -19.39
CA PRO A 404 22.71 -15.08 -18.11
C PRO A 404 21.28 -14.49 -18.25
N LEU A 405 21.06 -13.63 -19.24
CA LEU A 405 19.78 -12.96 -19.48
C LEU A 405 18.69 -13.88 -20.04
N GLU A 406 19.08 -15.08 -20.50
CA GLU A 406 18.15 -16.14 -20.91
C GLU A 406 17.86 -17.13 -19.78
N THR A 407 18.56 -17.00 -18.63
CA THR A 407 18.41 -17.89 -17.48
C THR A 407 17.51 -17.27 -16.41
N ARG A 408 16.80 -18.12 -15.70
CA ARG A 408 15.97 -17.72 -14.54
C ARG A 408 16.72 -17.92 -13.24
N ALA A 409 16.29 -17.21 -12.21
CA ALA A 409 16.77 -17.47 -10.86
C ALA A 409 16.37 -18.89 -10.41
N VAL A 410 17.28 -19.55 -9.70
CA VAL A 410 17.12 -20.93 -9.23
C VAL A 410 17.20 -20.99 -7.72
N VAL A 411 16.51 -21.95 -7.12
CA VAL A 411 16.56 -22.17 -5.67
C VAL A 411 18.00 -22.47 -5.26
N ILE A 412 18.44 -21.86 -4.16
CA ILE A 412 19.74 -22.15 -3.56
C ILE A 412 19.67 -23.51 -2.86
N PRO A 413 20.46 -24.50 -3.30
CA PRO A 413 20.46 -25.82 -2.66
C PRO A 413 20.89 -25.74 -1.19
N GLY A 414 20.23 -26.47 -0.32
CA GLY A 414 20.58 -26.52 1.11
C GLY A 414 20.19 -25.28 1.93
N ALA A 415 19.68 -24.22 1.28
CA ALA A 415 19.14 -23.08 2.00
C ALA A 415 17.79 -23.42 2.67
N PRO A 416 17.40 -22.70 3.74
CA PRO A 416 16.07 -22.80 4.30
C PRO A 416 14.97 -22.61 3.25
N THR A 417 13.89 -23.35 3.38
CA THR A 417 12.75 -23.27 2.45
C THR A 417 11.76 -22.17 2.80
N SER A 418 11.88 -21.62 4.02
CA SER A 418 11.09 -20.47 4.47
C SER A 418 11.96 -19.51 5.28
N SER A 419 11.95 -18.23 4.89
CA SER A 419 12.64 -17.13 5.59
C SER A 419 11.90 -15.82 5.36
N ARG A 420 11.80 -14.98 6.41
CA ARG A 420 11.16 -13.67 6.25
C ARG A 420 11.99 -12.73 5.37
N LEU A 421 13.28 -12.68 5.61
CA LEU A 421 14.21 -11.86 4.83
C LEU A 421 15.64 -12.44 4.88
N THR A 422 16.46 -12.00 3.95
CA THR A 422 17.88 -12.34 3.89
C THR A 422 18.75 -11.10 3.75
N VAL A 423 19.98 -11.17 4.27
CA VAL A 423 21.00 -10.14 4.12
C VAL A 423 22.34 -10.79 3.91
N VAL A 424 23.16 -10.26 3.04
CA VAL A 424 24.55 -10.67 2.85
C VAL A 424 25.47 -9.83 3.74
N SER A 425 26.36 -10.48 4.48
CA SER A 425 27.49 -9.79 5.13
C SER A 425 28.61 -9.62 4.12
N ASP A 426 28.75 -8.44 3.56
CA ASP A 426 29.79 -8.16 2.54
C ASP A 426 31.21 -8.39 3.02
N ARG A 427 31.46 -8.06 4.29
CA ARG A 427 32.77 -8.18 4.89
C ARG A 427 33.18 -9.63 5.13
N ASP A 428 32.26 -10.38 5.74
CA ASP A 428 32.56 -11.71 6.27
C ASP A 428 32.03 -12.83 5.35
N ARG A 429 31.30 -12.44 4.30
CA ARG A 429 30.81 -13.32 3.23
C ARG A 429 29.96 -14.48 3.74
N HIS A 430 28.96 -14.14 4.55
CA HIS A 430 27.90 -15.05 5.00
C HIS A 430 26.55 -14.59 4.46
N LEU A 431 25.67 -15.53 4.14
CA LEU A 431 24.27 -15.25 3.84
C LEU A 431 23.44 -15.53 5.10
N PHE A 432 22.75 -14.51 5.58
CA PHE A 432 21.87 -14.60 6.74
C PHE A 432 20.42 -14.80 6.30
N HIS A 433 19.72 -15.68 7.01
CA HIS A 433 18.30 -15.91 6.96
C HIS A 433 17.68 -15.51 8.29
N PHE A 434 16.71 -14.61 8.26
CA PHE A 434 16.02 -14.09 9.44
C PHE A 434 14.57 -14.54 9.43
N GLY A 435 14.02 -14.87 10.63
CA GLY A 435 12.68 -15.41 10.77
C GLY A 435 12.53 -16.73 10.00
N THR A 436 13.43 -17.65 10.20
CA THR A 436 13.59 -18.85 9.36
C THR A 436 13.33 -20.16 10.11
N GLU A 437 13.48 -21.27 9.43
CA GLU A 437 13.29 -22.61 9.94
C GLU A 437 14.30 -22.98 11.02
N GLN A 438 13.86 -23.67 12.08
CA GLN A 438 14.73 -24.28 13.06
C GLN A 438 15.40 -25.55 12.49
N GLU A 439 14.68 -26.30 11.66
CA GLU A 439 15.19 -27.47 10.93
C GLU A 439 15.16 -27.14 9.42
N VAL A 440 16.32 -27.13 8.77
CA VAL A 440 16.45 -26.79 7.35
C VAL A 440 15.66 -27.79 6.49
N GLY A 441 14.74 -27.27 5.68
CA GLY A 441 13.90 -28.04 4.78
C GLY A 441 12.53 -28.41 5.37
N ASP A 442 12.24 -27.98 6.59
CA ASP A 442 10.93 -28.15 7.23
C ASP A 442 10.33 -26.78 7.57
N ASN A 443 9.53 -26.24 6.66
CA ASN A 443 8.88 -24.93 6.81
C ASN A 443 7.87 -24.89 7.97
N THR A 444 7.43 -26.04 8.50
CA THR A 444 6.55 -26.09 9.69
C THR A 444 7.29 -25.69 10.96
N THR A 445 8.63 -25.69 10.93
CA THR A 445 9.50 -25.28 12.04
C THR A 445 9.93 -23.81 11.96
N GLN A 446 9.33 -23.02 11.09
CA GLN A 446 9.65 -21.59 10.96
C GLN A 446 9.36 -20.85 12.27
N ASP A 447 10.36 -20.14 12.78
CA ASP A 447 10.28 -19.27 13.96
C ASP A 447 10.60 -17.83 13.55
N PRO A 448 9.66 -16.90 13.69
CA PRO A 448 9.86 -15.50 13.28
C PRO A 448 11.04 -14.79 13.99
N MET A 449 11.55 -15.35 15.08
CA MET A 449 12.68 -14.79 15.84
C MET A 449 14.00 -15.56 15.62
N PHE A 450 13.98 -16.59 14.77
CA PHE A 450 15.14 -17.44 14.53
C PHE A 450 16.03 -16.89 13.41
N ILE A 451 17.35 -16.99 13.60
CA ILE A 451 18.37 -16.54 12.66
C ILE A 451 19.23 -17.75 12.29
N ARG A 452 19.52 -17.91 11.02
CA ARG A 452 20.46 -18.89 10.50
C ARG A 452 21.39 -18.21 9.51
N PHE A 453 22.67 -18.58 9.52
CA PHE A 453 23.65 -18.08 8.57
C PHE A 453 24.47 -19.20 7.97
N SER A 454 24.88 -18.99 6.71
CA SER A 454 25.66 -19.94 5.95
C SER A 454 27.08 -20.07 6.49
N ASP A 455 27.78 -21.06 6.03
CA ASP A 455 29.26 -21.10 6.13
C ASP A 455 29.87 -19.94 5.31
N GLN A 456 31.06 -19.51 5.71
CA GLN A 456 31.79 -18.43 5.04
C GLN A 456 32.05 -18.78 3.57
N GLU A 457 31.85 -17.84 2.66
CA GLU A 457 31.97 -18.00 1.21
C GLU A 457 31.06 -19.10 0.61
N SER A 458 30.06 -19.59 1.34
CA SER A 458 29.13 -20.62 0.88
C SER A 458 27.69 -20.10 0.80
N LEU A 459 26.99 -20.45 -0.25
CA LEU A 459 25.56 -20.21 -0.41
C LEU A 459 24.69 -21.43 -0.06
N SER A 460 25.31 -22.60 0.15
CA SER A 460 24.57 -23.87 0.26
C SER A 460 24.78 -24.62 1.58
N ASP A 461 25.71 -24.20 2.43
CA ASP A 461 25.99 -24.88 3.69
C ASP A 461 25.48 -24.07 4.88
N TYR A 462 24.41 -24.56 5.51
CA TYR A 462 23.73 -23.92 6.64
C TYR A 462 23.68 -24.79 7.88
N LEU A 463 24.23 -25.99 7.84
CA LEU A 463 24.22 -26.88 8.99
C LEU A 463 25.50 -26.66 9.83
N PRO A 464 25.37 -26.24 11.11
CA PRO A 464 26.53 -26.04 11.98
C PRO A 464 27.31 -27.36 12.20
N THR A 465 28.61 -27.33 11.98
CA THR A 465 29.54 -28.45 12.23
C THR A 465 30.72 -27.95 13.03
N ALA A 466 31.56 -28.87 13.50
CA ALA A 466 32.80 -28.52 14.20
C ALA A 466 33.86 -27.83 13.33
N THR A 467 33.68 -27.86 12.01
CA THR A 467 34.69 -27.42 11.03
C THR A 467 34.24 -26.26 10.14
N ASN A 468 32.97 -25.89 10.15
CA ASN A 468 32.45 -24.76 9.40
C ASN A 468 32.08 -23.60 10.32
N THR A 469 31.75 -22.47 9.72
CA THR A 469 31.35 -21.25 10.42
C THR A 469 29.82 -21.01 10.41
N ALA A 470 29.03 -21.91 9.83
CA ALA A 470 27.58 -21.86 9.87
C ALA A 470 27.05 -21.89 11.29
N GLY A 471 25.96 -21.22 11.55
CA GLY A 471 25.40 -21.14 12.87
C GLY A 471 23.96 -20.63 12.94
N THR A 472 23.44 -20.60 14.16
CA THR A 472 22.08 -20.16 14.43
C THR A 472 22.00 -19.32 15.70
N PHE A 473 21.03 -18.43 15.76
CA PHE A 473 20.62 -17.69 16.95
C PHE A 473 19.10 -17.62 17.03
N ARG A 474 18.59 -17.38 18.22
CA ARG A 474 17.21 -17.00 18.45
C ARG A 474 17.18 -15.72 19.29
N LEU A 475 16.45 -14.70 18.83
CA LEU A 475 16.26 -13.47 19.59
C LEU A 475 15.21 -13.66 20.68
N ASP A 476 15.28 -12.85 21.73
CA ASP A 476 14.45 -12.96 22.94
C ASP A 476 13.47 -11.81 23.15
N ALA A 477 13.68 -10.65 22.50
CA ALA A 477 12.80 -9.49 22.63
C ALA A 477 12.08 -9.18 21.29
N GLY A 478 10.76 -9.33 21.31
CA GLY A 478 9.87 -9.17 20.17
C GLY A 478 9.09 -10.43 19.83
N ASN A 479 8.23 -10.30 18.80
CA ASN A 479 7.44 -11.41 18.26
C ASN A 479 7.94 -11.86 16.90
N LYS A 480 8.47 -10.94 16.12
CA LYS A 480 9.03 -11.20 14.77
C LYS A 480 10.22 -10.30 14.46
N ILE A 481 11.16 -10.81 13.70
CA ILE A 481 12.18 -10.00 13.03
C ILE A 481 11.49 -9.31 11.86
N VAL A 482 11.56 -7.97 11.83
CA VAL A 482 10.90 -7.15 10.81
C VAL A 482 11.87 -6.75 9.72
N ALA A 483 13.06 -6.29 10.09
CA ALA A 483 14.06 -5.80 9.15
C ALA A 483 15.48 -6.18 9.58
N ALA A 484 16.38 -6.27 8.64
CA ALA A 484 17.81 -6.37 8.90
C ALA A 484 18.58 -5.60 7.83
N VAL A 485 19.68 -4.96 8.22
CA VAL A 485 20.51 -4.19 7.29
C VAL A 485 21.99 -4.40 7.59
N SER A 486 22.77 -4.61 6.53
CA SER A 486 24.22 -4.71 6.62
C SER A 486 24.83 -3.32 6.80
N GLY A 487 25.56 -3.14 7.90
CA GLY A 487 26.40 -1.97 8.14
C GLY A 487 27.87 -2.28 7.80
N LYS A 488 28.77 -1.37 8.07
CA LYS A 488 30.18 -1.51 7.70
C LYS A 488 30.89 -2.71 8.37
N ASP A 489 30.59 -2.94 9.66
CA ASP A 489 31.23 -3.98 10.46
C ASP A 489 30.22 -4.77 11.32
N TYR A 490 28.94 -4.68 10.99
CA TYR A 490 27.85 -5.30 11.74
C TYR A 490 26.62 -5.51 10.85
N VAL A 491 25.73 -6.37 11.29
CA VAL A 491 24.35 -6.43 10.80
C VAL A 491 23.44 -5.93 11.92
N LEU A 492 22.64 -4.89 11.64
CA LEU A 492 21.61 -4.44 12.54
C LEU A 492 20.34 -5.24 12.26
N VAL A 493 19.78 -5.86 13.29
CA VAL A 493 18.54 -6.64 13.21
C VAL A 493 17.47 -5.93 14.03
N LEU A 494 16.34 -5.63 13.41
CA LEU A 494 15.22 -4.94 14.01
C LEU A 494 14.04 -5.88 14.15
N THR A 495 13.53 -6.01 15.37
CA THR A 495 12.27 -6.69 15.63
C THR A 495 11.11 -5.69 15.65
N ASP A 496 9.92 -6.15 15.94
CA ASP A 496 8.74 -5.30 16.19
C ASP A 496 8.87 -4.45 17.48
N THR A 497 9.84 -4.74 18.35
CA THR A 497 10.01 -4.04 19.64
C THR A 497 11.44 -3.58 19.95
N ALA A 498 12.45 -4.24 19.39
CA ALA A 498 13.84 -4.08 19.82
C ALA A 498 14.82 -4.02 18.64
N ALA A 499 16.04 -3.56 18.92
CA ALA A 499 17.16 -3.55 17.99
C ALA A 499 18.33 -4.39 18.53
N TYR A 500 18.93 -5.18 17.63
CA TYR A 500 20.09 -6.03 17.92
C TYR A 500 21.22 -5.75 16.95
N VAL A 501 22.44 -5.87 17.43
CA VAL A 501 23.63 -5.83 16.58
C VAL A 501 24.31 -7.20 16.55
N MET A 502 24.53 -7.71 15.36
CA MET A 502 25.37 -8.89 15.12
C MET A 502 26.72 -8.44 14.59
N GLN A 503 27.80 -8.97 15.20
CA GLN A 503 29.17 -8.67 14.81
C GLN A 503 29.97 -9.96 14.65
N PHE A 504 30.78 -10.01 13.61
CA PHE A 504 31.72 -11.10 13.41
C PHE A 504 32.81 -11.08 14.47
N VAL A 505 32.97 -12.16 15.22
CA VAL A 505 33.97 -12.32 16.29
C VAL A 505 34.97 -13.43 15.98
N GLY A 506 34.72 -14.21 14.94
CA GLY A 506 35.52 -15.33 14.49
C GLY A 506 35.30 -16.63 15.30
N PRO A 507 35.88 -17.74 14.84
CA PRO A 507 35.72 -19.04 15.50
C PRO A 507 36.17 -19.01 16.97
N PRO A 508 35.50 -19.78 17.87
CA PRO A 508 34.47 -20.77 17.58
C PRO A 508 33.02 -20.20 17.52
N PHE A 509 32.80 -18.94 17.82
CA PHE A 509 31.46 -18.38 17.94
C PHE A 509 30.95 -17.74 16.65
N THR A 510 31.77 -17.50 15.65
CA THR A 510 31.54 -16.85 14.38
C THR A 510 30.95 -15.43 14.54
N PHE A 511 29.75 -15.30 15.08
CA PHE A 511 29.09 -14.03 15.38
C PHE A 511 28.74 -13.90 16.85
N SER A 512 28.75 -12.66 17.36
CA SER A 512 28.14 -12.27 18.62
C SER A 512 26.88 -11.46 18.32
N ILE A 513 25.85 -11.62 19.16
CA ILE A 513 24.63 -10.82 19.06
C ILE A 513 24.37 -10.13 20.40
N ARG A 514 23.99 -8.86 20.35
CA ARG A 514 23.62 -8.10 21.55
C ARG A 514 22.46 -7.16 21.26
N GLN A 515 21.55 -7.04 22.20
CA GLN A 515 20.50 -6.04 22.17
C GLN A 515 21.09 -4.64 22.39
N VAL A 516 20.72 -3.67 21.57
CA VAL A 516 21.20 -2.29 21.60
C VAL A 516 20.10 -1.26 21.82
N GLY A 517 18.83 -1.66 21.68
CA GLY A 517 17.68 -0.80 21.90
C GLY A 517 16.45 -1.58 22.31
N THR A 518 15.56 -0.91 23.03
CA THR A 518 14.22 -1.36 23.44
C THR A 518 13.19 -0.31 23.05
N ASN A 519 11.95 -0.72 22.80
CA ASN A 519 10.86 0.16 22.36
C ASN A 519 11.23 0.98 21.08
N CYS A 520 11.99 0.37 20.19
CA CYS A 520 12.49 0.98 18.96
C CYS A 520 12.27 0.06 17.75
N GLY A 521 11.21 -0.76 17.80
CA GLY A 521 10.85 -1.69 16.72
C GLY A 521 10.62 -0.99 15.39
N CYS A 522 10.87 -1.71 14.28
CA CYS A 522 10.69 -1.20 12.93
C CYS A 522 9.24 -1.43 12.45
N ILE A 523 8.73 -0.50 11.63
CA ILE A 523 7.35 -0.56 11.15
C ILE A 523 7.17 -1.52 9.96
N GLY A 524 8.19 -1.74 9.12
CA GLY A 524 8.13 -2.60 7.94
C GLY A 524 9.51 -3.03 7.46
N GLN A 525 9.57 -4.06 6.63
CA GLN A 525 10.80 -4.69 6.17
C GLN A 525 11.76 -3.70 5.52
N HIS A 526 11.27 -2.83 4.65
CA HIS A 526 12.06 -1.85 3.91
C HIS A 526 11.97 -0.43 4.48
N ALA A 527 11.46 -0.25 5.71
CA ALA A 527 11.36 1.06 6.36
C ALA A 527 12.69 1.52 7.00
N VAL A 528 13.80 0.92 6.64
CA VAL A 528 15.15 1.11 7.18
C VAL A 528 16.13 1.42 6.05
N ALA A 529 17.06 2.37 6.29
CA ALA A 529 18.12 2.73 5.34
C ALA A 529 19.47 2.89 6.04
N PHE A 530 20.54 2.47 5.38
CA PHE A 530 21.92 2.68 5.82
C PHE A 530 22.54 3.86 5.07
N ALA A 531 23.05 4.85 5.81
CA ALA A 531 23.71 6.00 5.22
C ALA A 531 24.82 6.53 6.10
N ASN A 532 25.96 6.83 5.52
CA ASN A 532 27.09 7.48 6.17
C ASN A 532 27.54 6.79 7.50
N GLY A 533 27.49 5.46 7.54
CA GLY A 533 27.86 4.67 8.72
C GLY A 533 26.77 4.49 9.77
N ASN A 534 25.61 5.11 9.60
CA ASN A 534 24.48 5.04 10.51
C ASN A 534 23.29 4.32 9.85
N VAL A 535 22.43 3.74 10.67
CA VAL A 535 21.17 3.16 10.24
C VAL A 535 20.02 4.01 10.73
N TYR A 536 19.07 4.31 9.83
CA TYR A 536 17.89 5.12 10.11
C TYR A 536 16.64 4.28 9.85
N TRP A 537 15.62 4.35 10.71
CA TRP A 537 14.35 3.62 10.47
C TRP A 537 13.14 4.33 11.04
N MET A 538 11.99 3.98 10.49
CA MET A 538 10.68 4.40 10.96
C MET A 538 10.17 3.39 11.98
N GLY A 539 9.72 3.88 13.15
CA GLY A 539 9.29 3.06 14.27
C GLY A 539 7.84 2.57 14.15
N LEU A 540 7.57 1.36 14.61
CA LEU A 540 6.22 0.79 14.64
C LEU A 540 5.28 1.56 15.58
N SER A 541 5.76 2.00 16.72
CA SER A 541 4.98 2.78 17.70
C SER A 541 4.95 4.28 17.42
N GLY A 542 5.42 4.71 16.24
CA GLY A 542 5.65 6.09 15.88
C GLY A 542 7.09 6.54 16.10
N GLY A 543 7.46 7.67 15.49
CA GLY A 543 8.79 8.26 15.60
C GLY A 543 9.83 7.67 14.65
N PHE A 544 10.99 8.29 14.66
CA PHE A 544 12.14 7.91 13.84
C PHE A 544 13.33 7.62 14.74
N PHE A 545 14.13 6.67 14.34
CA PHE A 545 15.29 6.23 15.10
C PHE A 545 16.56 6.26 14.26
N VAL A 546 17.69 6.40 14.94
CA VAL A 546 19.02 6.28 14.34
C VAL A 546 19.90 5.41 15.22
N TYR A 547 20.72 4.56 14.59
CA TYR A 547 21.80 3.82 15.22
C TYR A 547 23.13 4.37 14.70
N ASP A 548 23.91 4.98 15.61
CA ASP A 548 25.25 5.51 15.37
C ASP A 548 26.32 4.85 16.29
N GLY A 549 26.05 3.61 16.72
CA GLY A 549 26.73 2.90 17.81
C GLY A 549 25.85 2.78 19.05
N THR A 550 24.83 3.62 19.16
CA THR A 550 23.74 3.56 20.16
C THR A 550 22.42 3.91 19.48
N VAL A 551 21.31 3.32 19.95
CA VAL A 551 19.98 3.69 19.45
C VAL A 551 19.54 5.00 20.05
N LYS A 552 19.13 5.95 19.21
CA LYS A 552 18.61 7.27 19.58
C LYS A 552 17.32 7.56 18.83
N ILE A 553 16.43 8.30 19.49
CA ILE A 553 15.28 8.91 18.81
C ILE A 553 15.81 10.05 17.94
N LEU A 554 15.36 10.09 16.69
CA LEU A 554 15.66 11.15 15.74
C LEU A 554 14.62 12.27 15.90
N PRO A 555 14.98 13.47 16.41
CA PRO A 555 13.99 14.52 16.61
C PRO A 555 13.31 14.94 15.32
N SER A 556 11.98 15.09 15.36
CA SER A 556 11.19 15.45 14.20
C SER A 556 10.07 16.42 14.55
N LEU A 557 9.90 17.45 13.73
CA LEU A 557 8.77 18.39 13.78
C LEU A 557 7.64 17.99 12.79
N VAL A 558 7.76 16.84 12.16
CA VAL A 558 6.76 16.27 11.23
C VAL A 558 6.16 14.95 11.75
N GLU A 559 6.55 14.50 12.93
CA GLU A 559 6.14 13.21 13.50
C GLU A 559 4.62 13.08 13.63
N ASP A 560 3.96 14.07 14.24
CA ASP A 560 2.50 14.08 14.39
C ASP A 560 1.77 14.10 13.03
N PHE A 561 2.36 14.76 12.04
CA PHE A 561 1.84 14.79 10.67
C PHE A 561 1.92 13.40 9.99
N VAL A 562 2.98 12.64 10.24
CA VAL A 562 3.21 11.33 9.64
C VAL A 562 2.40 10.25 10.34
N PHE A 563 2.41 10.22 11.67
CA PHE A 563 1.85 9.10 12.43
C PHE A 563 0.41 9.29 12.92
N THR A 564 -0.14 10.52 12.83
CA THR A 564 -1.47 10.79 13.35
C THR A 564 -2.43 11.20 12.25
N THR A 565 -3.54 10.46 12.10
CA THR A 565 -4.66 10.86 11.24
C THR A 565 -5.54 11.86 11.97
N ARG A 566 -5.57 13.11 11.52
CA ARG A 566 -6.37 14.20 12.12
C ARG A 566 -6.98 15.12 11.06
N GLY A 567 -8.29 15.31 11.12
CA GLY A 567 -9.00 16.22 10.20
C GLY A 567 -8.77 15.81 8.74
N SER A 568 -8.20 16.72 7.96
CA SER A 568 -7.85 16.46 6.55
C SER A 568 -6.45 15.88 6.36
N ASN A 569 -5.67 15.70 7.44
CA ASN A 569 -4.35 15.09 7.35
C ASN A 569 -4.46 13.57 7.50
N PRO A 570 -4.22 12.79 6.45
CA PRO A 570 -4.11 11.35 6.55
C PRO A 570 -2.69 11.00 7.05
N GLY A 571 -2.59 10.40 8.23
CA GLY A 571 -1.36 9.80 8.72
C GLY A 571 -0.96 8.54 7.93
N VAL A 572 0.04 7.83 8.40
CA VAL A 572 0.45 6.55 7.82
C VAL A 572 -0.67 5.51 7.95
N ASN A 573 -0.88 4.73 6.89
CA ASN A 573 -1.73 3.54 6.94
C ASN A 573 -0.93 2.37 7.53
N PHE A 574 -1.14 2.08 8.81
CA PHE A 574 -0.46 0.98 9.50
C PHE A 574 -0.81 -0.39 8.92
N ASN A 575 -2.00 -0.55 8.34
CA ASN A 575 -2.42 -1.81 7.72
C ASN A 575 -1.64 -2.13 6.43
N SER A 576 -1.01 -1.13 5.82
CA SER A 576 -0.14 -1.31 4.67
C SER A 576 1.32 -0.94 4.98
N ALA A 577 1.72 -1.00 6.24
CA ALA A 577 3.06 -0.61 6.70
C ALA A 577 4.19 -1.42 6.04
N GLU A 578 3.93 -2.66 5.65
CA GLU A 578 4.88 -3.53 4.95
C GLU A 578 5.24 -3.02 3.54
N THR A 579 4.50 -2.04 2.99
CA THR A 579 4.82 -1.39 1.71
C THR A 579 5.72 -0.17 1.87
N ILE A 580 5.99 0.28 3.10
CA ILE A 580 6.87 1.42 3.38
C ILE A 580 8.27 1.10 2.89
N TYR A 581 8.86 2.04 2.14
CA TYR A 581 10.19 1.89 1.58
C TYR A 581 11.08 3.07 1.96
N ALA A 582 12.26 2.78 2.47
CA ALA A 582 13.27 3.77 2.83
C ALA A 582 14.56 3.53 2.05
N GLU A 583 15.24 4.59 1.68
CA GLU A 583 16.56 4.47 1.06
C GLU A 583 17.39 5.74 1.23
N HIS A 584 18.67 5.59 1.05
CA HIS A 584 19.65 6.66 1.02
C HIS A 584 19.69 7.36 -0.34
N ASN A 585 19.73 8.68 -0.34
CA ASN A 585 20.06 9.50 -1.51
C ASN A 585 21.39 10.23 -1.26
N SER A 586 22.47 9.61 -1.70
CA SER A 586 23.84 10.09 -1.47
C SER A 586 24.16 11.43 -2.14
N LEU A 587 23.49 11.76 -3.25
CA LEU A 587 23.67 13.03 -3.98
C LEU A 587 23.27 14.26 -3.16
N TYR A 588 22.30 14.08 -2.25
CA TYR A 588 21.72 15.18 -1.47
C TYR A 588 21.87 15.00 0.04
N ASN A 589 22.53 13.92 0.49
CA ASN A 589 22.66 13.55 1.91
C ASN A 589 21.30 13.35 2.59
N GLU A 590 20.42 12.66 1.95
CA GLU A 590 19.04 12.46 2.38
C GLU A 590 18.74 10.99 2.68
N ILE A 591 17.88 10.75 3.65
CA ILE A 591 17.11 9.52 3.80
C ILE A 591 15.71 9.84 3.35
N VAL A 592 15.18 9.01 2.46
CA VAL A 592 13.83 9.17 1.93
C VAL A 592 12.99 7.98 2.39
N TRP A 593 11.82 8.24 2.97
CA TRP A 593 10.79 7.23 3.25
C TRP A 593 9.59 7.50 2.37
N PHE A 594 9.10 6.47 1.70
CA PHE A 594 7.81 6.49 1.02
C PHE A 594 6.82 5.64 1.81
N TYR A 595 5.61 6.15 2.00
CA TYR A 595 4.62 5.48 2.84
C TYR A 595 3.19 5.65 2.31
N PRO A 596 2.30 4.66 2.56
CA PRO A 596 0.88 4.77 2.25
C PRO A 596 0.16 5.57 3.33
N THR A 597 -0.84 6.36 2.93
CA THR A 597 -1.62 7.16 3.87
C THR A 597 -2.95 6.51 4.22
N ALA A 598 -3.34 6.63 5.48
CA ALA A 598 -4.72 6.38 5.90
C ALA A 598 -5.64 7.48 5.35
N THR A 599 -6.92 7.19 5.16
CA THR A 599 -7.94 8.20 4.85
C THR A 599 -8.96 8.29 5.97
N PRO A 600 -9.26 9.49 6.47
CA PRO A 600 -10.29 9.65 7.50
C PRO A 600 -11.71 9.28 7.03
N LEU A 601 -11.93 9.36 5.72
CA LEU A 601 -13.21 9.07 5.04
C LEU A 601 -12.88 8.50 3.64
N GLY A 602 -13.04 7.21 3.46
CA GLY A 602 -12.79 6.51 2.20
C GLY A 602 -11.75 5.38 2.34
N ASP A 603 -11.40 4.75 1.23
CA ASP A 603 -10.44 3.65 1.23
C ASP A 603 -9.02 4.17 1.50
N PRO A 604 -8.31 3.58 2.47
CA PRO A 604 -6.92 3.94 2.74
C PRO A 604 -6.02 3.56 1.57
N ALA A 605 -4.93 4.30 1.37
CA ALA A 605 -3.96 3.95 0.35
C ALA A 605 -3.24 2.64 0.70
N VAL A 606 -3.24 1.71 -0.24
CA VAL A 606 -2.56 0.40 -0.10
C VAL A 606 -1.15 0.42 -0.72
N GLN A 607 -0.81 1.48 -1.45
CA GLN A 607 0.51 1.73 -2.02
C GLN A 607 1.03 3.08 -1.57
N ASN A 608 2.34 3.23 -1.55
CA ASN A 608 3.01 4.46 -1.17
C ASN A 608 2.54 5.64 -2.05
N ASN A 609 2.03 6.67 -1.41
CA ASN A 609 1.51 7.88 -2.05
C ASN A 609 2.05 9.17 -1.42
N ARG A 610 2.91 9.07 -0.42
CA ARG A 610 3.65 10.18 0.20
C ARG A 610 5.09 9.83 0.43
N GLY A 611 5.93 10.87 0.43
CA GLY A 611 7.33 10.78 0.77
C GLY A 611 7.72 11.74 1.89
N LEU A 612 8.72 11.34 2.64
CA LEU A 612 9.36 12.11 3.68
C LEU A 612 10.86 12.13 3.43
N ILE A 613 11.47 13.29 3.51
CA ILE A 613 12.91 13.47 3.29
C ILE A 613 13.54 13.98 4.58
N TYR A 614 14.58 13.33 5.05
CA TYR A 614 15.44 13.78 6.12
C TYR A 614 16.85 14.03 5.61
N ASN A 615 17.31 15.28 5.62
CA ASN A 615 18.68 15.61 5.34
C ASN A 615 19.51 15.43 6.62
N TYR A 616 20.35 14.37 6.64
CA TYR A 616 21.10 14.01 7.84
C TYR A 616 22.32 14.89 8.12
N VAL A 617 22.77 15.71 7.17
CA VAL A 617 23.85 16.68 7.35
C VAL A 617 23.32 17.99 7.93
N GLU A 618 22.20 18.47 7.41
CA GLU A 618 21.56 19.72 7.85
C GLU A 618 20.59 19.49 9.01
N ASN A 619 20.24 18.25 9.30
CA ASN A 619 19.30 17.83 10.35
C ASN A 619 17.92 18.48 10.19
N VAL A 620 17.37 18.39 8.98
CA VAL A 620 16.08 19.00 8.61
C VAL A 620 15.19 18.02 7.88
N TRP A 621 13.87 18.22 8.05
CA TRP A 621 12.82 17.40 7.46
C TRP A 621 12.08 18.15 6.36
N SER A 622 11.66 17.41 5.34
CA SER A 622 10.77 17.88 4.28
C SER A 622 9.77 16.81 3.90
N ILE A 623 8.68 17.20 3.25
CA ILE A 623 7.57 16.34 2.88
C ILE A 623 7.30 16.46 1.37
N ASN A 624 6.82 15.39 0.76
CA ASN A 624 6.42 15.36 -0.65
C ASN A 624 5.25 14.41 -0.90
N THR A 625 4.60 14.59 -2.03
CA THR A 625 3.50 13.76 -2.53
C THR A 625 3.95 12.79 -3.63
N LEU A 626 5.23 12.57 -3.78
CA LEU A 626 5.75 11.59 -4.73
C LEU A 626 5.34 10.18 -4.30
N SER A 627 4.75 9.48 -5.22
CA SER A 627 4.33 8.10 -5.09
C SER A 627 5.44 7.20 -5.63
N ARG A 628 6.26 6.62 -4.75
CA ARG A 628 7.33 5.68 -5.12
C ARG A 628 7.20 4.39 -4.31
N THR A 629 7.28 3.26 -4.99
CA THR A 629 7.18 1.95 -4.34
C THR A 629 8.53 1.40 -3.91
N THR A 630 9.58 1.65 -4.69
CA THR A 630 10.98 1.37 -4.34
C THR A 630 11.89 2.50 -4.77
N TYR A 631 13.09 2.54 -4.21
CA TYR A 631 14.11 3.54 -4.50
C TYR A 631 15.50 2.91 -4.39
N ALA A 632 16.43 3.30 -5.25
CA ALA A 632 17.84 2.92 -5.16
C ALA A 632 18.74 4.13 -5.33
N ASP A 633 19.82 4.19 -4.55
CA ASP A 633 20.80 5.27 -4.58
C ASP A 633 21.56 5.34 -5.92
N SER A 634 22.16 6.47 -6.14
CA SER A 634 22.94 6.81 -7.34
C SER A 634 24.22 5.99 -7.52
N GLY A 635 24.67 5.23 -6.52
CA GLY A 635 25.98 4.59 -6.48
C GLY A 635 26.34 3.76 -7.72
N THR A 636 25.44 2.98 -8.25
CA THR A 636 25.67 2.11 -9.41
C THR A 636 25.54 2.85 -10.75
N TYR A 637 24.52 3.66 -10.92
CA TYR A 637 24.18 4.27 -12.22
C TYR A 637 24.49 5.78 -12.30
N GLY A 638 24.88 6.42 -11.20
CA GLY A 638 25.17 7.84 -11.12
C GLY A 638 23.98 8.76 -10.90
N LEU A 639 22.77 8.22 -10.96
CA LEU A 639 21.50 8.89 -10.64
C LEU A 639 20.65 7.94 -9.77
N PRO A 640 19.81 8.48 -8.88
CA PRO A 640 18.82 7.65 -8.16
C PRO A 640 17.78 7.07 -9.11
N TYR A 641 17.33 5.86 -8.80
CA TYR A 641 16.31 5.12 -9.53
C TYR A 641 15.15 4.80 -8.61
N ALA A 642 13.94 4.89 -9.13
CA ALA A 642 12.75 4.54 -8.38
C ALA A 642 11.71 3.86 -9.26
N THR A 643 10.79 3.17 -8.61
CA THR A 643 9.61 2.63 -9.26
C THR A 643 8.37 3.33 -8.76
N PHE A 644 7.36 3.44 -9.60
CA PHE A 644 6.05 3.89 -9.18
C PHE A 644 4.97 3.08 -9.87
N TYR A 645 3.87 2.93 -9.17
CA TYR A 645 2.78 2.03 -9.51
C TYR A 645 1.58 2.80 -10.03
N ASN A 646 1.02 2.34 -11.15
CA ASN A 646 -0.20 2.87 -11.74
C ASN A 646 -1.24 1.75 -11.84
N ALA A 647 -2.26 1.82 -11.00
CA ALA A 647 -3.34 0.84 -10.95
C ALA A 647 -4.17 0.73 -12.25
N SER A 648 -4.10 1.73 -13.12
CA SER A 648 -4.88 1.79 -14.38
C SER A 648 -4.07 1.41 -15.61
N ALA A 649 -2.78 1.12 -15.49
CA ALA A 649 -1.93 0.78 -16.62
C ALA A 649 -1.88 -0.73 -16.84
N ILE A 650 -1.86 -1.15 -18.10
CA ILE A 650 -1.72 -2.56 -18.49
C ILE A 650 -0.23 -2.93 -18.51
N PRO A 651 0.18 -4.03 -17.84
CA PRO A 651 1.57 -4.47 -17.88
C PRO A 651 1.99 -4.86 -19.29
N GLN A 652 3.17 -4.44 -19.68
CA GLN A 652 3.75 -4.76 -20.99
C GLN A 652 4.86 -5.79 -20.89
N PHE A 653 5.37 -6.06 -19.68
CA PHE A 653 6.44 -6.99 -19.43
C PHE A 653 6.21 -7.84 -18.15
N PRO A 654 6.36 -9.18 -18.20
CA PRO A 654 6.38 -9.97 -19.43
C PRO A 654 5.05 -9.85 -20.19
N VAL A 655 4.99 -10.23 -21.45
CA VAL A 655 3.72 -10.28 -22.18
C VAL A 655 2.85 -11.37 -21.57
N ILE A 656 1.73 -10.94 -20.94
CA ILE A 656 0.82 -11.82 -20.20
C ILE A 656 -0.49 -11.83 -20.95
N LYS A 657 -0.90 -13.02 -21.44
CA LYS A 657 -2.19 -13.22 -22.07
C LYS A 657 -3.30 -13.47 -21.06
N GLY A 658 -4.44 -12.89 -21.34
CA GLY A 658 -5.60 -12.97 -20.47
C GLY A 658 -5.51 -12.08 -19.23
N ALA A 659 -4.46 -11.28 -19.09
CA ALA A 659 -4.37 -10.30 -18.02
C ALA A 659 -5.56 -9.35 -18.08
N THR A 660 -6.43 -9.47 -17.11
CA THR A 660 -7.57 -8.57 -16.96
C THR A 660 -7.18 -7.41 -16.03
N ASP A 661 -7.87 -6.30 -16.13
CA ASP A 661 -7.67 -5.10 -15.30
C ASP A 661 -7.62 -5.36 -13.77
N ARG A 662 -7.97 -6.54 -13.32
CA ARG A 662 -7.93 -6.93 -11.90
C ARG A 662 -6.53 -6.98 -11.31
N PHE A 663 -5.53 -7.27 -12.14
CA PHE A 663 -4.12 -7.30 -11.75
C PHE A 663 -3.26 -6.40 -12.65
N GLY A 664 -3.93 -5.66 -13.55
CA GLY A 664 -3.35 -4.90 -14.64
C GLY A 664 -2.59 -3.64 -14.25
N ALA A 665 -2.35 -3.48 -12.98
CA ALA A 665 -1.54 -2.40 -12.49
C ALA A 665 -0.08 -2.65 -12.78
N SER A 666 0.57 -1.69 -13.36
CA SER A 666 1.94 -1.81 -13.80
C SER A 666 2.89 -0.88 -13.05
N THR A 667 4.10 -1.35 -12.89
CA THR A 667 5.20 -0.59 -12.32
C THR A 667 6.04 0.04 -13.43
N TYR A 668 6.27 1.33 -13.31
CA TYR A 668 7.24 2.07 -14.12
C TYR A 668 8.59 2.12 -13.41
N PHE A 669 9.65 2.09 -14.18
CA PHE A 669 11.01 2.32 -13.70
C PHE A 669 11.51 3.68 -14.19
N ALA A 670 11.99 4.55 -13.30
CA ALA A 670 12.41 5.90 -13.64
C ALA A 670 13.66 6.33 -12.88
N HIS A 671 14.40 7.30 -13.43
CA HIS A 671 15.53 7.91 -12.75
C HIS A 671 15.28 9.39 -12.46
N GLU A 672 15.88 9.92 -11.38
CA GLU A 672 15.77 11.33 -11.01
C GLU A 672 16.63 12.17 -11.95
N THR A 673 16.00 12.84 -12.90
CA THR A 673 16.66 13.75 -13.84
C THR A 673 15.70 14.82 -14.36
N GLY A 674 16.25 15.97 -14.77
CA GLY A 674 15.44 17.07 -15.29
C GLY A 674 14.63 17.79 -14.22
N VAL A 675 13.49 18.35 -14.59
CA VAL A 675 12.62 19.18 -13.73
C VAL A 675 11.14 18.80 -13.80
N ASN A 676 10.77 17.95 -14.76
CA ASN A 676 9.41 17.47 -14.98
C ASN A 676 9.31 15.97 -14.73
N GLU A 677 8.12 15.46 -14.60
CA GLU A 677 7.86 14.02 -14.66
C GLU A 677 7.53 13.63 -16.11
N VAL A 678 8.29 12.69 -16.65
CA VAL A 678 8.12 12.18 -18.03
C VAL A 678 7.92 10.68 -17.94
N LEU A 679 6.66 10.25 -18.01
CA LEU A 679 6.27 8.85 -18.04
C LEU A 679 6.31 8.31 -19.47
N LEU A 680 6.31 6.99 -19.59
CA LEU A 680 6.19 6.33 -20.91
C LEU A 680 4.92 6.81 -21.62
N ASP A 681 5.08 7.17 -22.90
CA ASP A 681 4.01 7.60 -23.82
C ASP A 681 3.17 8.80 -23.34
N ALA A 682 3.62 9.52 -22.32
CA ALA A 682 2.93 10.67 -21.78
C ALA A 682 3.68 11.97 -22.11
N ASN A 683 2.93 13.05 -22.29
CA ASN A 683 3.53 14.39 -22.33
C ASN A 683 4.16 14.70 -20.96
N PRO A 684 5.27 15.47 -20.93
CA PRO A 684 5.85 15.93 -19.68
C PRO A 684 4.81 16.60 -18.78
N VAL A 685 4.83 16.26 -17.51
CA VAL A 685 3.96 16.84 -16.48
C VAL A 685 4.82 17.64 -15.51
N PRO A 686 4.44 18.88 -15.14
CA PRO A 686 5.21 19.64 -14.17
C PRO A 686 5.15 18.98 -12.80
N ILE A 687 6.29 18.80 -12.13
CA ILE A 687 6.31 18.52 -10.71
C ILE A 687 5.96 19.81 -9.99
N GLN A 688 4.74 19.87 -9.47
CA GLN A 688 4.29 21.00 -8.67
C GLN A 688 5.04 20.99 -7.34
N ALA A 689 5.64 22.09 -7.00
CA ALA A 689 6.37 22.23 -5.75
C ALA A 689 5.99 23.54 -5.07
N TYR A 690 5.84 23.51 -3.76
CA TYR A 690 5.63 24.72 -2.99
C TYR A 690 6.23 24.62 -1.59
N ILE A 691 6.48 25.81 -1.02
CA ILE A 691 6.85 25.95 0.39
C ILE A 691 6.15 27.16 0.98
N GLN A 692 5.65 27.04 2.21
CA GLN A 692 4.92 28.08 2.92
C GLN A 692 5.49 28.34 4.31
N SER A 693 5.72 29.64 4.63
CA SER A 693 6.16 30.04 5.95
C SER A 693 5.04 30.09 6.99
N GLY A 694 5.41 30.03 8.26
CA GLY A 694 4.56 30.50 9.35
C GLY A 694 4.20 31.97 9.19
N ASP A 695 3.23 32.41 9.99
CA ASP A 695 2.81 33.81 10.01
C ASP A 695 3.89 34.69 10.65
N PHE A 696 4.13 35.85 10.06
CA PHE A 696 4.95 36.88 10.63
C PHE A 696 4.17 38.20 10.74
N ASP A 697 4.54 39.04 11.66
CA ASP A 697 3.96 40.37 11.86
C ASP A 697 4.97 41.49 11.58
N LEU A 698 4.66 42.72 12.01
CA LEU A 698 5.47 43.92 11.79
C LEU A 698 6.85 43.78 12.40
N THR A 699 6.95 43.14 13.57
CA THR A 699 8.19 42.94 14.32
C THR A 699 8.33 41.44 14.67
N GLN A 700 9.48 40.90 14.44
CA GLN A 700 9.73 39.50 14.77
C GLN A 700 9.53 39.28 16.28
N GLY A 701 8.62 38.38 16.64
CA GLY A 701 8.17 38.21 18.03
C GLY A 701 7.23 39.32 18.51
N GLY A 702 6.56 40.02 17.61
CA GLY A 702 5.57 41.04 17.95
C GLY A 702 4.25 40.46 18.45
N ASP A 703 3.45 41.32 19.02
CA ASP A 703 2.18 40.97 19.65
C ASP A 703 0.96 41.10 18.69
N GLY A 704 1.21 41.32 17.40
CA GLY A 704 0.16 41.43 16.37
C GLY A 704 -0.76 42.67 16.57
N GLU A 705 -0.29 43.70 17.27
CA GLU A 705 -1.11 44.87 17.60
C GLU A 705 -1.34 45.78 16.37
N PHE A 706 -0.41 45.83 15.43
CA PHE A 706 -0.46 46.73 14.29
C PHE A 706 -0.81 45.99 12.99
N MET A 707 -1.55 46.66 12.11
CA MET A 707 -1.69 46.27 10.71
C MET A 707 -0.37 46.52 9.99
N LEU A 708 0.08 45.55 9.23
CA LEU A 708 1.25 45.68 8.34
C LEU A 708 0.81 46.01 6.92
N HIS A 709 1.60 46.86 6.24
CA HIS A 709 1.48 47.13 4.82
C HIS A 709 2.79 46.74 4.15
N ILE A 710 2.72 45.72 3.29
CA ILE A 710 3.84 45.28 2.46
C ILE A 710 3.83 46.07 1.16
N ARG A 711 4.83 46.97 0.97
CA ARG A 711 4.90 47.84 -0.19
C ARG A 711 5.64 47.20 -1.36
N ARG A 712 6.63 46.42 -1.06
CA ARG A 712 7.41 45.67 -2.04
C ARG A 712 8.22 44.55 -1.41
N PHE A 713 8.64 43.59 -2.22
CA PHE A 713 9.67 42.64 -1.86
C PHE A 713 10.71 42.51 -2.96
N LEU A 714 11.90 42.04 -2.56
CA LEU A 714 12.98 41.71 -3.48
C LEU A 714 13.06 40.18 -3.54
N PRO A 715 12.72 39.58 -4.71
CA PRO A 715 12.85 38.14 -4.88
C PRO A 715 14.33 37.75 -4.90
N ASP A 716 14.66 36.70 -4.16
CA ASP A 716 16.02 36.16 -4.08
C ASP A 716 15.96 34.69 -4.45
N PHE A 717 16.22 34.39 -5.70
CA PHE A 717 16.23 33.03 -6.23
C PHE A 717 17.60 32.71 -6.81
N LYS A 718 18.07 31.49 -6.51
CA LYS A 718 19.22 30.90 -7.17
C LYS A 718 18.76 29.86 -8.18
N ASN A 719 19.30 29.89 -9.39
CA ASN A 719 18.97 28.96 -10.45
C ASN A 719 17.48 28.96 -10.83
N LEU A 720 16.82 30.13 -10.82
CA LEU A 720 15.46 30.25 -11.31
C LEU A 720 15.47 30.03 -12.83
N ILE A 721 14.74 28.99 -13.25
CA ILE A 721 14.44 28.67 -14.65
C ILE A 721 12.93 28.73 -14.79
N GLY A 722 12.42 29.32 -15.88
CA GLY A 722 10.98 29.55 -16.06
C GLY A 722 10.47 30.63 -15.12
N SER A 723 9.50 30.31 -14.28
CA SER A 723 8.88 31.24 -13.34
C SER A 723 8.62 30.61 -11.97
N ALA A 724 8.45 31.45 -10.97
CA ALA A 724 7.95 31.04 -9.65
C ALA A 724 6.91 32.07 -9.18
N ASP A 725 5.82 31.60 -8.61
CA ASP A 725 4.84 32.48 -7.98
C ASP A 725 5.17 32.67 -6.51
N VAL A 726 5.30 33.94 -6.12
CA VAL A 726 5.43 34.35 -4.73
C VAL A 726 4.08 34.86 -4.28
N ILE A 727 3.49 34.15 -3.34
CA ILE A 727 2.15 34.41 -2.83
C ILE A 727 2.28 34.96 -1.43
N LEU A 728 1.66 36.12 -1.21
CA LEU A 728 1.51 36.74 0.10
C LEU A 728 0.09 36.51 0.61
N ASN A 729 -0.05 35.70 1.66
CA ASN A 729 -1.30 35.50 2.36
C ASN A 729 -1.35 36.42 3.57
N THR A 730 -2.39 37.23 3.68
CA THR A 730 -2.59 38.10 4.85
C THR A 730 -3.91 37.80 5.54
N LYS A 731 -3.92 37.92 6.86
CA LYS A 731 -5.10 37.67 7.70
C LYS A 731 -5.17 38.67 8.85
N ASP A 732 -6.38 38.89 9.33
CA ASP A 732 -6.65 39.84 10.41
C ASP A 732 -6.50 39.20 11.79
N TYR A 733 -6.67 37.87 11.90
CA TYR A 733 -6.57 37.10 13.13
C TYR A 733 -5.78 35.81 12.92
N SER A 734 -5.14 35.35 13.96
CA SER A 734 -4.32 34.10 13.92
C SER A 734 -5.17 32.86 13.58
N LYS A 735 -6.43 32.84 14.01
CA LYS A 735 -7.36 31.75 13.73
C LYS A 735 -8.66 32.32 13.13
N GLY A 736 -8.83 32.17 11.82
CA GLY A 736 -10.00 32.68 11.10
C GLY A 736 -9.88 34.17 10.72
N GLY A 737 -10.92 34.73 10.14
CA GLY A 737 -10.95 36.08 9.60
C GLY A 737 -10.74 36.13 8.08
N ASN A 738 -10.80 37.33 7.50
CA ASN A 738 -10.57 37.53 6.08
C ASN A 738 -9.12 37.19 5.72
N THR A 739 -8.91 36.15 4.94
CA THR A 739 -7.60 35.88 4.34
C THR A 739 -7.59 36.47 2.93
N THR A 740 -6.64 37.34 2.67
CA THR A 740 -6.40 37.87 1.34
C THR A 740 -5.13 37.26 0.77
N THR A 741 -5.27 36.66 -0.39
CA THR A 741 -4.18 36.05 -1.14
C THR A 741 -3.78 36.94 -2.31
N SER A 742 -2.51 37.26 -2.44
CA SER A 742 -1.98 38.03 -3.55
C SER A 742 -0.79 37.27 -4.16
N SER A 743 -0.92 36.88 -5.42
CA SER A 743 0.12 36.16 -6.17
C SER A 743 0.90 37.11 -7.08
N PHE A 744 2.21 36.91 -7.17
CA PHE A 744 3.13 37.66 -7.97
C PHE A 744 4.11 36.72 -8.70
N THR A 745 4.01 36.65 -10.01
CA THR A 745 4.92 35.84 -10.82
C THR A 745 6.29 36.50 -10.93
N VAL A 746 7.31 35.78 -10.56
CA VAL A 746 8.71 36.17 -10.60
C VAL A 746 9.42 35.38 -11.67
N GLN A 747 10.17 36.10 -12.50
CA GLN A 747 11.03 35.55 -13.56
C GLN A 747 12.51 35.85 -13.28
N PRO A 748 13.48 35.22 -13.94
CA PRO A 748 14.91 35.46 -13.73
C PRO A 748 15.34 36.95 -13.87
N THR A 749 14.57 37.73 -14.58
CA THR A 749 14.80 39.16 -14.82
C THR A 749 14.13 40.10 -13.81
N THR A 750 13.30 39.55 -12.91
CA THR A 750 12.52 40.32 -11.93
C THR A 750 13.41 40.75 -10.76
N ASN A 751 13.74 42.05 -10.67
CA ASN A 751 14.60 42.60 -9.60
C ASN A 751 13.81 43.01 -8.36
N LYS A 752 12.55 43.41 -8.53
CA LYS A 752 11.65 43.81 -7.41
C LYS A 752 10.20 43.62 -7.81
N VAL A 753 9.37 43.45 -6.82
CA VAL A 753 7.91 43.38 -6.94
C VAL A 753 7.29 44.44 -6.02
N ASP A 754 6.57 45.39 -6.60
CA ASP A 754 5.82 46.38 -5.85
C ASP A 754 4.41 45.80 -5.50
N THR A 755 4.00 45.92 -4.24
CA THR A 755 2.72 45.33 -3.73
C THR A 755 1.89 46.35 -3.00
N ARG A 756 0.65 46.01 -2.70
CA ARG A 756 -0.25 46.79 -1.83
C ARG A 756 -0.96 45.89 -0.84
N VAL A 757 -0.24 44.92 -0.32
CA VAL A 757 -0.78 43.89 0.57
C VAL A 757 -0.87 44.44 1.99
N ARG A 758 -2.01 44.22 2.64
CA ARG A 758 -2.31 44.70 3.98
C ARG A 758 -2.97 43.62 4.83
N GLY A 759 -2.57 43.49 6.08
CA GLY A 759 -3.16 42.57 7.03
C GLY A 759 -2.48 42.73 8.41
N ARG A 760 -2.90 41.95 9.39
CA ARG A 760 -2.24 41.95 10.71
C ARG A 760 -1.10 40.93 10.73
N PHE A 761 -1.35 39.79 10.15
CA PHE A 761 -0.36 38.72 9.95
C PHE A 761 -0.16 38.47 8.45
N ALA A 762 1.02 38.10 8.07
CA ALA A 762 1.34 37.70 6.71
C ALA A 762 2.13 36.39 6.68
N SER A 763 1.93 35.58 5.68
CA SER A 763 2.82 34.44 5.35
C SER A 763 3.20 34.48 3.89
N ILE A 764 4.36 33.94 3.58
CA ILE A 764 4.85 33.78 2.19
C ILE A 764 4.69 32.33 1.77
N LYS A 765 4.15 32.11 0.56
CA LYS A 765 4.21 30.83 -0.15
C LYS A 765 4.96 31.05 -1.45
N VAL A 766 5.87 30.17 -1.79
CA VAL A 766 6.56 30.13 -3.08
C VAL A 766 6.17 28.83 -3.76
N GLU A 767 5.70 28.92 -5.02
CA GLU A 767 5.29 27.74 -5.78
C GLU A 767 5.61 27.84 -7.26
N ASN A 768 5.56 26.69 -7.94
CA ASN A 768 5.54 26.63 -9.40
C ASN A 768 4.44 25.67 -9.85
N THR A 769 3.92 25.92 -11.05
CA THR A 769 2.84 25.13 -11.64
C THR A 769 3.08 24.80 -13.11
N SER A 770 4.11 25.36 -13.72
CA SER A 770 4.38 25.23 -15.15
C SER A 770 5.49 24.21 -15.44
N LEU A 771 5.52 23.75 -16.69
CA LEU A 771 6.60 22.92 -17.20
C LEU A 771 7.92 23.70 -17.18
N ASP A 772 9.01 22.97 -16.98
CA ASP A 772 10.39 23.44 -17.01
C ASP A 772 10.75 24.44 -15.90
N ASP A 773 9.85 24.73 -14.97
CA ASP A 773 10.15 25.57 -13.81
C ASP A 773 11.10 24.86 -12.85
N ASN A 774 12.14 25.59 -12.42
CA ASN A 774 13.06 25.15 -11.37
C ASN A 774 13.52 26.34 -10.54
N TRP A 775 13.66 26.16 -9.23
CA TRP A 775 14.04 27.22 -8.33
C TRP A 775 14.68 26.73 -7.03
N ARG A 776 15.58 27.55 -6.50
CA ARG A 776 16.02 27.53 -5.09
C ARG A 776 15.76 28.89 -4.50
N TYR A 777 15.02 28.94 -3.40
CA TYR A 777 14.63 30.17 -2.78
C TYR A 777 15.65 30.60 -1.71
N GLY A 778 16.10 31.84 -1.79
CA GLY A 778 17.06 32.45 -0.87
C GLY A 778 16.39 33.18 0.30
N THR A 779 16.69 34.46 0.42
CA THR A 779 16.20 35.31 1.52
C THR A 779 15.00 36.15 1.12
N PHE A 780 14.02 36.26 2.03
CA PHE A 780 12.88 37.14 1.84
C PHE A 780 13.19 38.54 2.36
N ARG A 781 13.40 39.49 1.46
CA ARG A 781 13.62 40.91 1.79
C ARG A 781 12.38 41.70 1.44
N VAL A 782 11.79 42.32 2.44
CA VAL A 782 10.48 42.96 2.33
C VAL A 782 10.50 44.36 2.93
N ASP A 783 9.82 45.33 2.31
CA ASP A 783 9.53 46.63 2.82
C ASP A 783 8.14 46.63 3.49
N ILE A 784 8.17 46.54 4.81
CA ILE A 784 6.97 46.48 5.64
C ILE A 784 6.82 47.78 6.38
N GLN A 785 5.63 48.36 6.44
CA GLN A 785 5.30 49.58 7.16
C GLN A 785 4.08 49.36 8.05
N PRO A 786 4.05 50.04 9.23
CA PRO A 786 2.82 50.03 10.05
C PRO A 786 1.72 50.83 9.35
N ASP A 787 0.52 50.28 9.36
CA ASP A 787 -0.66 50.89 8.72
C ASP A 787 -1.86 50.92 9.66
N GLY A 788 -1.61 51.51 10.84
CA GLY A 788 -2.61 51.71 11.88
C GLY A 788 -2.83 50.53 12.83
N ARG A 789 -3.69 50.77 13.81
CA ARG A 789 -4.24 49.76 14.74
C ARG A 789 -5.72 49.62 14.41
N LYS A 790 -6.22 48.40 14.36
CA LYS A 790 -7.63 48.18 14.17
C LYS A 790 -8.14 47.07 15.09
#